data_11a9a3f0a8a29856e60bc59234879d0c
#
_entry.id   11a9a3f0a8a29856e60bc59234879d0c
#
_cell.length_a   1.000
_cell.length_b   1.000
_cell.length_c   1.000
_cell.angle_alpha   90.00
_cell.angle_beta   90.00
_cell.angle_gamma   90.00
#
_symmetry.space_group_name_H-M   'P 1'
#
loop_
_entity.id
_entity.type
_entity.pdbx_description
1 polymer ?
#
loop_
_entity_poly.entity_id
_entity_poly.type
_entity_poly.pdbx_seq_one_letter_code
_entity_poly.pdbx_strand_id
1 'polypeptide(L)'
;MKHPVALILLTVALHSSVGAGLTPDQLRSAVSSNDVVWDEPGRTSADSMPLGNGDIGLNVWTEQNGDVVFYIGKTDAWSENPVKTTGLAKVGKVRISTSPSLFTGTNHFEQALHLYDGQMVIKGEGGELRLWVDANAPVIHAEVKRSNPCVLTASLDPYRVPQPVNPGATNPGDIFRSPGMDELKPDYHAEGLKDRLAWCHFDGTTNGLGKPTTPEVLNWGFGALIQGRDMTASGTGTLTSASTTQHELAITVASGKAESDKEWIDQVLHASTASFPISDEKQWQAHADWWHAFWDRSYIFVSGTPEAKKVTQGYALQRFKTACAGRGAWPMKFNGSLFVIDWPSVSFGKDKVTGVETFKPVTADYRAWGGQYWFQNTRAMYWPRLKAGDYDIMQPLFRMYLGEIRNNEATVKKLYNHEGSYVAETSPHWGALPNLVGKKNGAYTDYYFTPVLEISTMMLDYYEHTQDKAFARETLLPFANLGLTFFTNHFPRDKEGKLLLSPDNSIEMYWMVNNPLPDIAGLHYVLSRLKQLPDDLSTTEMRKSWADLEAILPPLPIAEKDGKKVIYPYDPALNQAYDEATKTGVKAHNMENPELYAVYPFRLFGLPELGKGDLQIGLDTYASRTQKAMHCWGQDPMDCAYLGLTDEAKKLVIHDLTNQDKAQKFLAFWDKGHDYAPDEDIGGNGEQTLQLMLMQT
;
A
#
# COMPACT_ATOMS: atom_id res chain seq x y z
N MET A 1 -54.72 -29.01 -28.56
CA MET A 1 -54.76 -29.15 -27.09
C MET A 1 -53.62 -28.27 -26.52
N LYS A 2 -53.97 -27.14 -25.96
CA LYS A 2 -53.03 -26.19 -25.37
C LYS A 2 -52.94 -26.49 -23.87
N HIS A 3 -51.75 -26.86 -23.37
CA HIS A 3 -51.52 -26.96 -21.93
C HIS A 3 -51.02 -25.58 -21.42
N PRO A 4 -51.60 -25.04 -20.34
CA PRO A 4 -51.10 -23.85 -19.73
C PRO A 4 -49.89 -24.20 -18.82
N VAL A 5 -48.81 -23.54 -19.02
CA VAL A 5 -47.64 -23.54 -18.11
C VAL A 5 -48.00 -22.65 -16.93
N ALA A 6 -48.15 -23.22 -15.75
CA ALA A 6 -48.35 -22.48 -14.53
C ALA A 6 -46.99 -21.89 -14.08
N LEU A 7 -46.87 -20.58 -14.14
CA LEU A 7 -45.76 -19.83 -13.57
C LEU A 7 -45.97 -19.77 -12.05
N ILE A 8 -45.19 -20.54 -11.30
CA ILE A 8 -45.13 -20.43 -9.83
C ILE A 8 -44.21 -19.27 -9.52
N LEU A 9 -44.78 -18.11 -9.20
CA LEU A 9 -44.08 -17.01 -8.58
C LEU A 9 -43.77 -17.41 -7.13
N LEU A 10 -42.51 -17.77 -6.87
CA LEU A 10 -42.00 -17.89 -5.50
C LEU A 10 -41.67 -16.47 -5.02
N THR A 11 -42.61 -15.83 -4.32
CA THR A 11 -42.33 -14.59 -3.57
C THR A 11 -41.50 -14.98 -2.36
N VAL A 12 -40.19 -14.88 -2.48
CA VAL A 12 -39.29 -14.83 -1.31
C VAL A 12 -39.52 -13.49 -0.65
N ALA A 13 -40.27 -13.44 0.42
CA ALA A 13 -40.36 -12.29 1.29
C ALA A 13 -38.98 -12.15 1.98
N LEU A 14 -38.10 -11.31 1.42
CA LEU A 14 -36.93 -10.78 2.12
C LEU A 14 -37.46 -9.91 3.27
N HIS A 15 -37.63 -10.54 4.44
CA HIS A 15 -37.66 -9.77 5.68
C HIS A 15 -36.28 -9.17 5.84
N SER A 16 -36.10 -7.90 5.43
CA SER A 16 -35.02 -7.04 5.89
C SER A 16 -35.29 -6.76 7.37
N SER A 17 -34.91 -7.71 8.24
CA SER A 17 -34.56 -7.35 9.60
C SER A 17 -33.30 -6.51 9.41
N VAL A 18 -33.37 -5.20 9.62
CA VAL A 18 -32.22 -4.42 10.01
C VAL A 18 -31.74 -5.10 11.30
N GLY A 19 -30.81 -6.04 11.15
CA GLY A 19 -30.22 -6.75 12.29
C GLY A 19 -29.56 -5.69 13.15
N ALA A 20 -29.89 -5.67 14.43
CA ALA A 20 -29.10 -4.91 15.39
C ALA A 20 -27.64 -5.33 15.17
N GLY A 21 -26.71 -4.35 15.00
CA GLY A 21 -25.29 -4.64 14.87
C GLY A 21 -24.82 -5.50 16.05
N LEU A 22 -23.66 -6.14 15.91
CA LEU A 22 -23.07 -6.90 17.00
C LEU A 22 -22.93 -6.02 18.23
N THR A 23 -23.20 -6.55 19.42
CA THR A 23 -22.83 -5.85 20.66
C THR A 23 -21.30 -5.74 20.73
N PRO A 24 -20.74 -4.79 21.49
CA PRO A 24 -19.28 -4.68 21.66
C PRO A 24 -18.62 -6.01 22.07
N ASP A 25 -19.22 -6.77 22.98
CA ASP A 25 -18.70 -8.08 23.41
C ASP A 25 -18.75 -9.12 22.29
N GLN A 26 -19.82 -9.13 21.49
CA GLN A 26 -19.92 -10.02 20.33
C GLN A 26 -18.90 -9.67 19.26
N LEU A 27 -18.71 -8.37 18.98
CA LEU A 27 -17.70 -7.89 18.04
C LEU A 27 -16.30 -8.24 18.53
N ARG A 28 -15.99 -7.96 19.80
CA ARG A 28 -14.73 -8.35 20.41
C ARG A 28 -14.45 -9.83 20.25
N SER A 29 -15.42 -10.69 20.62
CA SER A 29 -15.29 -12.14 20.47
C SER A 29 -15.06 -12.58 19.02
N ALA A 30 -15.78 -11.98 18.07
CA ALA A 30 -15.66 -12.30 16.66
C ALA A 30 -14.30 -11.86 16.08
N VAL A 31 -13.82 -10.66 16.41
CA VAL A 31 -12.50 -10.19 15.97
C VAL A 31 -11.40 -11.03 16.61
N SER A 32 -11.44 -11.24 17.94
CA SER A 32 -10.43 -12.02 18.67
C SER A 32 -10.40 -13.50 18.27
N SER A 33 -11.46 -14.03 17.65
CA SER A 33 -11.43 -15.39 17.08
C SER A 33 -10.46 -15.53 15.89
N ASN A 34 -9.96 -14.40 15.35
CA ASN A 34 -8.97 -14.33 14.29
C ASN A 34 -7.57 -13.93 14.80
N ASP A 35 -7.38 -13.80 16.11
CA ASP A 35 -6.06 -13.57 16.70
C ASP A 35 -5.05 -14.61 16.22
N VAL A 36 -3.80 -14.18 16.06
CA VAL A 36 -2.72 -15.07 15.64
C VAL A 36 -1.92 -15.49 16.86
N VAL A 37 -1.89 -16.78 17.11
CA VAL A 37 -1.16 -17.36 18.26
C VAL A 37 -0.14 -18.35 17.76
N TRP A 38 1.11 -18.18 18.17
CA TRP A 38 2.19 -19.12 17.93
C TRP A 38 2.71 -19.71 19.24
N ASP A 39 2.89 -21.00 19.24
CA ASP A 39 3.38 -21.80 20.38
C ASP A 39 4.85 -22.22 20.24
N GLU A 40 5.51 -21.77 19.17
CA GLU A 40 6.93 -21.97 18.91
C GLU A 40 7.61 -20.64 18.59
N PRO A 41 8.80 -20.37 19.19
CA PRO A 41 9.58 -19.18 18.87
C PRO A 41 10.07 -19.20 17.42
N GLY A 42 10.31 -18.01 16.87
CA GLY A 42 10.86 -17.80 15.54
C GLY A 42 12.39 -17.94 15.49
N ARG A 43 12.94 -17.68 14.30
CA ARG A 43 14.39 -17.70 14.05
C ARG A 43 14.88 -16.42 13.42
N THR A 44 14.05 -15.81 12.55
CA THR A 44 14.40 -14.65 11.74
C THR A 44 13.20 -13.71 11.61
N SER A 45 13.39 -12.58 10.98
CA SER A 45 12.32 -11.64 10.65
C SER A 45 11.21 -12.23 9.76
N ALA A 46 11.46 -13.35 9.07
CA ALA A 46 10.44 -14.09 8.33
C ALA A 46 9.37 -14.76 9.25
N ASP A 47 9.74 -14.99 10.52
CA ASP A 47 8.84 -15.50 11.55
C ASP A 47 8.22 -14.34 12.36
N SER A 48 8.06 -13.15 11.79
CA SER A 48 7.53 -11.98 12.50
C SER A 48 6.03 -11.80 12.33
N MET A 49 5.41 -11.18 13.36
CA MET A 49 4.06 -10.65 13.30
C MET A 49 4.10 -9.11 13.16
N PRO A 50 3.18 -8.51 12.37
CA PRO A 50 3.08 -7.05 12.26
C PRO A 50 2.41 -6.46 13.49
N LEU A 51 2.84 -5.25 13.87
CA LEU A 51 2.18 -4.40 14.86
C LEU A 51 2.39 -2.95 14.46
N GLY A 52 1.48 -2.02 14.78
CA GLY A 52 1.69 -0.63 14.39
C GLY A 52 0.54 0.31 14.76
N ASN A 53 0.70 1.59 14.39
CA ASN A 53 -0.28 2.64 14.66
C ASN A 53 -0.70 3.44 13.41
N GLY A 54 -0.31 2.98 12.24
CA GLY A 54 -0.58 3.65 10.98
C GLY A 54 0.59 4.48 10.43
N ASP A 55 1.51 4.91 11.29
CA ASP A 55 2.75 5.63 10.92
C ASP A 55 4.01 4.83 11.27
N ILE A 56 3.98 4.15 12.40
CA ILE A 56 5.05 3.27 12.87
C ILE A 56 4.57 1.83 12.77
N GLY A 57 5.38 0.99 12.13
CA GLY A 57 5.11 -0.45 12.00
C GLY A 57 6.28 -1.29 12.52
N LEU A 58 5.97 -2.39 13.15
CA LEU A 58 6.94 -3.34 13.69
C LEU A 58 6.81 -4.69 13.00
N ASN A 59 7.95 -5.35 12.74
CA ASN A 59 8.04 -6.78 12.50
C ASN A 59 8.58 -7.42 13.79
N VAL A 60 7.75 -8.14 14.55
CA VAL A 60 8.10 -8.66 15.88
C VAL A 60 8.23 -10.17 15.85
N TRP A 61 9.35 -10.72 16.32
CA TRP A 61 9.56 -12.15 16.51
C TRP A 61 10.30 -12.42 17.83
N THR A 62 10.15 -13.63 18.33
CA THR A 62 10.87 -14.08 19.52
C THR A 62 11.84 -15.17 19.11
N GLU A 63 13.12 -15.03 19.47
CA GLU A 63 14.16 -16.01 19.15
C GLU A 63 14.18 -17.19 20.15
N GLN A 64 14.87 -18.26 19.80
CA GLN A 64 14.97 -19.51 20.58
C GLN A 64 15.55 -19.31 22.00
N ASN A 65 16.35 -18.27 22.19
CA ASN A 65 16.95 -17.90 23.48
C ASN A 65 16.01 -17.08 24.37
N GLY A 66 14.82 -16.71 23.87
CA GLY A 66 13.82 -15.91 24.58
C GLY A 66 13.93 -14.40 24.35
N ASP A 67 14.82 -13.97 23.50
CA ASP A 67 14.92 -12.55 23.12
C ASP A 67 13.77 -12.16 22.20
N VAL A 68 13.13 -11.04 22.49
CA VAL A 68 12.13 -10.42 21.62
C VAL A 68 12.84 -9.41 20.73
N VAL A 69 12.75 -9.61 19.43
CA VAL A 69 13.44 -8.78 18.44
C VAL A 69 12.42 -8.17 17.51
N PHE A 70 12.63 -6.92 17.13
CA PHE A 70 11.78 -6.27 16.14
C PHE A 70 12.49 -5.22 15.31
N TYR A 71 12.11 -5.14 14.03
CA TYR A 71 12.36 -3.99 13.18
C TYR A 71 11.33 -2.91 13.44
N ILE A 72 11.76 -1.65 13.35
CA ILE A 72 10.90 -0.47 13.38
C ILE A 72 10.89 0.14 11.97
N GLY A 73 9.71 0.29 11.38
CA GLY A 73 9.48 1.05 10.16
C GLY A 73 8.70 2.32 10.47
N LYS A 74 8.84 3.36 9.63
CA LYS A 74 8.04 4.59 9.70
C LYS A 74 7.72 5.07 8.29
N THR A 75 6.54 5.63 8.09
CA THR A 75 6.04 5.98 6.74
C THR A 75 6.87 7.05 6.02
N ASP A 76 7.66 7.82 6.74
CA ASP A 76 8.55 8.86 6.21
C ASP A 76 10.05 8.60 6.49
N ALA A 77 10.43 7.37 6.84
CA ALA A 77 11.83 6.97 6.97
C ALA A 77 12.50 6.81 5.60
N TRP A 78 12.46 7.87 4.80
CA TRP A 78 13.04 7.91 3.48
C TRP A 78 14.52 8.23 3.53
N SER A 79 15.31 7.49 2.73
CA SER A 79 16.76 7.67 2.61
C SER A 79 17.21 7.47 1.17
N GLU A 80 18.43 7.91 0.87
CA GLU A 80 19.11 7.73 -0.41
C GLU A 80 20.33 6.83 -0.24
N ASN A 81 20.42 5.77 -1.04
CA ASN A 81 21.62 4.96 -1.09
C ASN A 81 22.74 5.64 -1.92
N PRO A 82 24.00 5.16 -1.86
CA PRO A 82 25.12 5.78 -2.57
C PRO A 82 24.94 5.89 -4.09
N VAL A 83 24.12 5.05 -4.71
CA VAL A 83 23.85 5.07 -6.16
C VAL A 83 22.63 5.89 -6.53
N LYS A 84 22.13 6.74 -5.61
CA LYS A 84 21.02 7.67 -5.79
C LYS A 84 19.65 7.02 -5.99
N THR A 85 19.44 5.86 -5.40
CA THR A 85 18.11 5.29 -5.26
C THR A 85 17.54 5.73 -3.92
N THR A 86 16.41 6.43 -3.95
CA THR A 86 15.65 6.78 -2.75
C THR A 86 14.66 5.69 -2.41
N GLY A 87 14.39 5.47 -1.13
CA GLY A 87 13.42 4.48 -0.69
C GLY A 87 13.15 4.54 0.80
N LEU A 88 12.15 3.78 1.20
CA LEU A 88 11.73 3.66 2.59
C LEU A 88 12.61 2.62 3.29
N ALA A 89 13.38 3.06 4.31
CA ALA A 89 14.25 2.23 5.11
C ALA A 89 13.63 1.89 6.46
N LYS A 90 14.23 0.96 7.21
CA LYS A 90 13.87 0.75 8.62
C LYS A 90 14.50 1.83 9.49
N VAL A 91 13.80 2.20 10.56
CA VAL A 91 14.33 3.13 11.58
C VAL A 91 15.44 2.48 12.39
N GLY A 92 15.31 1.18 12.66
CA GLY A 92 16.31 0.42 13.41
C GLY A 92 15.82 -0.98 13.76
N LYS A 93 16.68 -1.75 14.41
CA LYS A 93 16.41 -3.08 14.93
C LYS A 93 16.69 -3.11 16.43
N VAL A 94 15.68 -3.46 17.21
CA VAL A 94 15.74 -3.48 18.67
C VAL A 94 15.59 -4.90 19.18
N ARG A 95 16.35 -5.22 20.23
CA ARG A 95 16.30 -6.48 20.97
C ARG A 95 15.95 -6.20 22.43
N ILE A 96 15.00 -6.94 22.97
CA ILE A 96 14.65 -6.95 24.39
C ILE A 96 14.94 -8.34 24.93
N SER A 97 15.79 -8.42 25.95
CA SER A 97 16.14 -9.67 26.63
C SER A 97 15.93 -9.55 28.14
N THR A 98 15.72 -10.70 28.81
CA THR A 98 15.61 -10.77 30.26
C THR A 98 16.58 -11.80 30.81
N SER A 99 17.13 -11.53 32.00
CA SER A 99 17.99 -12.48 32.71
C SER A 99 17.46 -12.73 34.12
N PRO A 100 16.96 -13.94 34.45
CA PRO A 100 16.77 -15.10 33.57
C PRO A 100 15.86 -14.86 32.39
N SER A 101 16.04 -15.62 31.29
CA SER A 101 15.21 -15.53 30.09
C SER A 101 13.71 -15.68 30.41
N LEU A 102 12.86 -15.10 29.56
CA LEU A 102 11.40 -15.20 29.67
C LEU A 102 10.93 -16.66 29.56
N PHE A 103 11.58 -17.44 28.72
CA PHE A 103 11.40 -18.87 28.63
C PHE A 103 12.75 -19.57 28.35
N THR A 104 12.88 -20.81 28.79
CA THR A 104 14.06 -21.65 28.56
C THR A 104 13.62 -23.00 28.03
N GLY A 105 14.10 -23.36 26.83
CA GLY A 105 13.78 -24.64 26.23
C GLY A 105 12.37 -24.77 25.68
N THR A 106 11.76 -25.95 25.81
CA THR A 106 10.48 -26.30 25.17
C THR A 106 9.23 -25.99 26.01
N ASN A 107 9.38 -25.33 27.16
CA ASN A 107 8.28 -25.17 28.09
C ASN A 107 7.52 -23.85 27.83
N HIS A 108 6.23 -23.95 27.56
CA HIS A 108 5.22 -22.88 27.49
C HIS A 108 5.68 -21.56 26.87
N PHE A 109 5.87 -21.57 25.55
CA PHE A 109 5.98 -20.37 24.74
C PHE A 109 4.63 -20.04 24.12
N GLU A 110 4.22 -18.79 24.19
CA GLU A 110 3.09 -18.24 23.45
C GLU A 110 3.43 -16.82 22.96
N GLN A 111 3.34 -16.57 21.66
CA GLN A 111 3.34 -15.23 21.09
C GLN A 111 1.97 -14.99 20.44
N ALA A 112 1.19 -14.08 21.01
CA ALA A 112 -0.18 -13.78 20.59
C ALA A 112 -0.32 -12.35 20.09
N LEU A 113 -0.81 -12.18 18.86
CA LEU A 113 -1.25 -10.90 18.31
C LEU A 113 -2.75 -10.76 18.55
N HIS A 114 -3.13 -9.83 19.43
CA HIS A 114 -4.52 -9.53 19.77
C HIS A 114 -5.04 -8.39 18.88
N LEU A 115 -5.84 -8.76 17.88
CA LEU A 115 -6.30 -7.83 16.84
C LEU A 115 -7.23 -6.75 17.40
N TYR A 116 -8.13 -7.12 18.31
CA TYR A 116 -9.13 -6.21 18.83
C TYR A 116 -8.54 -5.05 19.62
N ASP A 117 -7.48 -5.33 20.38
CA ASP A 117 -6.80 -4.35 21.24
C ASP A 117 -5.51 -3.80 20.60
N GLY A 118 -5.09 -4.25 19.42
CA GLY A 118 -3.89 -3.78 18.72
C GLY A 118 -2.59 -3.99 19.51
N GLN A 119 -2.45 -5.13 20.19
CA GLN A 119 -1.29 -5.45 21.03
C GLN A 119 -0.75 -6.84 20.77
N MET A 120 0.50 -7.06 21.18
CA MET A 120 1.14 -8.36 21.22
C MET A 120 1.50 -8.75 22.63
N VAL A 121 1.21 -10.00 23.01
CA VAL A 121 1.58 -10.55 24.31
C VAL A 121 2.44 -11.79 24.08
N ILE A 122 3.61 -11.82 24.70
CA ILE A 122 4.56 -12.93 24.62
C ILE A 122 4.68 -13.52 26.03
N LYS A 123 4.28 -14.77 26.20
CA LYS A 123 4.30 -15.47 27.48
C LYS A 123 5.34 -16.57 27.53
N GLY A 124 5.95 -16.71 28.68
CA GLY A 124 6.84 -17.81 29.05
C GLY A 124 6.56 -18.29 30.47
N GLU A 125 7.28 -19.31 30.96
CA GLU A 125 7.06 -19.90 32.29
C GLU A 125 7.14 -18.93 33.47
N GLY A 126 7.88 -17.84 33.31
CA GLY A 126 8.12 -16.91 34.43
C GLY A 126 7.38 -15.59 34.33
N GLY A 127 6.54 -15.40 33.30
CA GLY A 127 5.85 -14.11 33.13
C GLY A 127 5.50 -13.80 31.69
N GLU A 128 5.29 -12.53 31.41
CA GLU A 128 4.88 -12.03 30.09
C GLU A 128 5.60 -10.74 29.71
N LEU A 129 5.74 -10.53 28.41
CA LEU A 129 6.08 -9.26 27.79
C LEU A 129 4.89 -8.81 26.94
N ARG A 130 4.43 -7.60 27.18
CA ARG A 130 3.38 -6.92 26.40
C ARG A 130 4.02 -5.84 25.55
N LEU A 131 3.68 -5.79 24.26
CA LEU A 131 4.19 -4.81 23.30
C LEU A 131 3.02 -4.18 22.56
N TRP A 132 3.03 -2.84 22.44
CA TRP A 132 2.04 -2.09 21.66
C TRP A 132 2.62 -0.79 21.12
N VAL A 133 2.11 -0.32 19.98
CA VAL A 133 2.46 0.96 19.36
C VAL A 133 1.30 1.90 19.61
N ASP A 134 1.52 2.97 20.36
CA ASP A 134 0.46 3.91 20.76
C ASP A 134 -0.27 4.44 19.52
N ALA A 135 -1.59 4.22 19.45
CA ALA A 135 -2.42 4.63 18.32
C ALA A 135 -2.47 6.16 18.12
N ASN A 136 -2.12 6.93 19.15
CA ASN A 136 -2.26 8.38 19.23
C ASN A 136 -0.91 9.12 19.39
N ALA A 137 0.20 8.38 19.57
CA ALA A 137 1.53 8.95 19.76
C ALA A 137 2.62 8.14 19.06
N PRO A 138 3.75 8.74 18.66
CA PRO A 138 4.84 8.05 18.01
C PRO A 138 5.72 7.27 19.01
N VAL A 139 5.09 6.44 19.85
CA VAL A 139 5.75 5.71 20.94
C VAL A 139 5.41 4.22 20.88
N ILE A 140 6.44 3.40 21.03
CA ILE A 140 6.33 1.94 21.23
C ILE A 140 6.51 1.68 22.72
N HIS A 141 5.57 0.97 23.32
CA HIS A 141 5.62 0.58 24.74
C HIS A 141 5.90 -0.92 24.86
N ALA A 142 6.82 -1.26 25.78
CA ALA A 142 7.06 -2.63 26.18
C ALA A 142 7.00 -2.75 27.71
N GLU A 143 6.18 -3.65 28.20
CA GLU A 143 5.98 -3.94 29.62
C GLU A 143 6.35 -5.39 29.90
N VAL A 144 7.20 -5.63 30.88
CA VAL A 144 7.56 -6.99 31.32
C VAL A 144 7.08 -7.20 32.74
N LYS A 145 6.32 -8.27 32.96
CA LYS A 145 5.84 -8.71 34.28
C LYS A 145 6.34 -10.14 34.55
N ARG A 146 7.01 -10.33 35.65
CA ARG A 146 7.59 -11.61 36.06
C ARG A 146 7.15 -12.01 37.46
N SER A 147 7.06 -13.32 37.70
CA SER A 147 6.84 -13.87 39.03
C SER A 147 8.10 -13.75 39.92
N ASN A 148 9.29 -13.81 39.31
CA ASN A 148 10.56 -13.64 40.00
C ASN A 148 11.33 -12.45 39.41
N PRO A 149 12.16 -11.76 40.20
CA PRO A 149 12.96 -10.64 39.70
C PRO A 149 13.87 -11.07 38.54
N CYS A 150 13.97 -10.20 37.54
CA CYS A 150 14.89 -10.34 36.41
C CYS A 150 15.54 -9.00 36.08
N VAL A 151 16.62 -9.04 35.34
CA VAL A 151 17.22 -7.85 34.70
C VAL A 151 16.67 -7.75 33.29
N LEU A 152 16.14 -6.58 32.90
CA LEU A 152 15.75 -6.28 31.53
C LEU A 152 16.91 -5.60 30.82
N THR A 153 17.21 -6.04 29.61
CA THR A 153 18.17 -5.38 28.72
C THR A 153 17.47 -5.03 27.40
N ALA A 154 17.58 -3.76 26.99
CA ALA A 154 17.23 -3.32 25.64
C ALA A 154 18.51 -2.98 24.89
N SER A 155 18.66 -3.51 23.68
CA SER A 155 19.84 -3.25 22.86
C SER A 155 19.46 -2.91 21.43
N LEU A 156 20.34 -2.14 20.77
CA LEU A 156 20.28 -1.91 19.33
C LEU A 156 21.10 -3.02 18.64
N ASP A 157 20.46 -3.69 17.68
CA ASP A 157 21.13 -4.68 16.84
C ASP A 157 21.60 -3.97 15.55
N PRO A 158 22.86 -3.55 15.41
CA PRO A 158 23.35 -2.89 14.21
C PRO A 158 23.36 -3.87 13.04
N TYR A 159 22.67 -3.53 11.96
CA TYR A 159 22.63 -4.33 10.75
C TYR A 159 23.10 -3.56 9.52
N ARG A 160 23.16 -2.20 9.60
CA ARG A 160 23.78 -1.34 8.62
C ARG A 160 25.26 -1.25 8.92
N VAL A 161 26.06 -2.10 8.30
CA VAL A 161 27.51 -2.09 8.43
C VAL A 161 28.13 -1.43 7.20
N PRO A 162 29.32 -0.77 7.34
CA PRO A 162 29.99 -0.19 6.19
C PRO A 162 30.23 -1.24 5.11
N GLN A 163 29.68 -1.00 3.90
CA GLN A 163 29.88 -1.87 2.75
C GLN A 163 30.78 -1.15 1.73
N PRO A 164 31.63 -1.88 0.98
CA PRO A 164 32.32 -1.31 -0.16
C PRO A 164 31.28 -0.90 -1.22
N VAL A 165 31.21 0.40 -1.52
CA VAL A 165 30.33 0.89 -2.57
C VAL A 165 30.87 0.51 -3.93
N ASN A 166 30.08 -0.18 -4.75
CA ASN A 166 30.44 -0.46 -6.15
C ASN A 166 29.84 0.63 -7.07
N PRO A 167 30.62 1.61 -7.54
CA PRO A 167 30.10 2.74 -8.33
C PRO A 167 29.52 2.34 -9.69
N GLY A 168 29.73 1.12 -10.14
CA GLY A 168 29.31 0.61 -11.46
C GLY A 168 28.02 -0.23 -11.43
N ALA A 169 27.46 -0.46 -10.26
CA ALA A 169 26.40 -1.48 -10.10
C ALA A 169 25.03 -1.07 -10.63
N THR A 170 24.75 0.21 -10.89
CA THR A 170 23.44 0.68 -11.36
C THR A 170 23.54 1.92 -12.23
N ASN A 171 22.55 2.11 -13.12
CA ASN A 171 22.40 3.34 -13.88
C ASN A 171 21.67 4.38 -13.01
N PRO A 172 22.37 5.37 -12.45
CA PRO A 172 21.82 6.26 -11.42
C PRO A 172 20.76 7.24 -11.91
N GLY A 173 20.40 7.20 -13.18
CA GLY A 173 19.47 8.15 -13.79
C GLY A 173 18.04 7.65 -14.01
N ASP A 174 17.73 6.41 -13.67
CA ASP A 174 16.41 5.86 -13.94
C ASP A 174 15.61 5.71 -12.65
N ILE A 175 14.95 6.79 -12.25
CA ILE A 175 14.06 6.82 -11.08
C ILE A 175 12.86 5.89 -11.21
N PHE A 176 12.59 5.39 -12.41
CA PHE A 176 11.47 4.48 -12.74
C PHE A 176 11.88 3.01 -12.78
N ARG A 177 13.20 2.71 -12.73
CA ARG A 177 13.73 1.36 -12.67
C ARG A 177 14.57 1.22 -11.42
N SER A 178 13.91 1.03 -10.31
CA SER A 178 14.58 1.04 -9.04
C SER A 178 15.23 -0.31 -8.74
N PRO A 179 16.55 -0.37 -8.61
CA PRO A 179 17.17 -1.45 -7.85
C PRO A 179 16.73 -1.35 -6.39
N GLY A 180 16.75 -2.46 -5.67
CA GLY A 180 16.41 -2.45 -4.27
C GLY A 180 17.28 -1.50 -3.46
N MET A 181 16.75 -1.02 -2.34
CA MET A 181 17.50 -0.26 -1.35
C MET A 181 18.36 -1.23 -0.53
N ASP A 182 19.63 -1.25 -0.75
CA ASP A 182 20.64 -1.87 0.10
C ASP A 182 21.85 -0.94 0.20
N GLU A 183 22.79 -1.24 1.07
CA GLU A 183 24.05 -0.49 1.22
C GLU A 183 23.85 0.95 1.74
N LEU A 184 22.87 1.16 2.61
CA LEU A 184 22.77 2.43 3.35
C LEU A 184 23.97 2.60 4.28
N LYS A 185 24.36 3.86 4.53
CA LYS A 185 25.41 4.15 5.51
C LYS A 185 24.97 3.72 6.92
N PRO A 186 25.95 3.43 7.82
CA PRO A 186 25.67 3.15 9.22
C PRO A 186 24.91 4.29 9.92
N ASP A 187 24.10 3.93 10.91
CA ASP A 187 23.42 4.89 11.75
C ASP A 187 24.38 5.61 12.69
N TYR A 188 24.06 6.85 13.04
CA TYR A 188 24.73 7.57 14.10
C TYR A 188 24.12 7.20 15.46
N HIS A 189 24.97 6.91 16.44
CA HIS A 189 24.59 6.58 17.80
C HIS A 189 25.07 7.65 18.77
N ALA A 190 24.16 8.20 19.57
CA ALA A 190 24.51 9.25 20.53
C ALA A 190 25.39 8.70 21.67
N GLU A 191 26.45 9.39 21.97
CA GLU A 191 27.39 9.04 23.04
C GLU A 191 27.09 9.82 24.34
N GLY A 192 27.56 9.28 25.48
CA GLY A 192 27.53 9.95 26.78
C GLY A 192 26.17 10.01 27.47
N LEU A 193 25.15 9.37 26.91
CA LEU A 193 23.83 9.22 27.54
C LEU A 193 23.92 8.18 28.68
N LYS A 194 23.28 8.47 29.81
CA LYS A 194 23.40 7.63 31.00
C LYS A 194 22.17 6.75 31.28
N ASP A 195 21.00 7.20 30.86
CA ASP A 195 19.70 6.62 31.20
C ASP A 195 18.83 6.32 29.96
N ARG A 196 19.41 6.46 28.77
CA ARG A 196 18.71 6.33 27.50
C ARG A 196 19.67 5.98 26.36
N LEU A 197 19.12 5.47 25.24
CA LEU A 197 19.84 5.30 23.97
C LEU A 197 19.15 6.15 22.90
N ALA A 198 19.94 6.76 22.03
CA ALA A 198 19.39 7.47 20.87
C ALA A 198 20.25 7.20 19.63
N TRP A 199 19.59 7.04 18.50
CA TRP A 199 20.25 6.85 17.21
C TRP A 199 19.43 7.48 16.09
N CYS A 200 20.11 7.77 14.97
CA CYS A 200 19.43 8.14 13.73
C CYS A 200 20.19 7.67 12.49
N HIS A 201 19.42 7.41 11.45
CA HIS A 201 19.89 7.45 10.09
C HIS A 201 19.71 8.89 9.57
N PHE A 202 20.73 9.45 8.91
CA PHE A 202 20.69 10.86 8.52
C PHE A 202 21.30 11.07 7.14
N ASP A 203 20.48 11.58 6.19
CA ASP A 203 20.95 12.01 4.88
C ASP A 203 21.40 13.48 4.92
N GLY A 204 22.71 13.67 4.87
CA GLY A 204 23.30 15.03 4.85
C GLY A 204 23.30 15.66 3.45
N THR A 205 24.18 16.60 3.24
CA THR A 205 24.30 17.34 1.96
C THR A 205 24.90 16.52 0.82
N THR A 206 25.59 15.42 1.15
CA THR A 206 26.20 14.50 0.17
C THR A 206 25.95 13.06 0.56
N ASN A 207 25.69 12.21 -0.46
CA ASN A 207 25.58 10.77 -0.26
C ASN A 207 26.96 10.10 -0.06
N GLY A 208 26.97 8.77 0.16
CA GLY A 208 28.17 7.98 0.42
C GLY A 208 29.25 8.01 -0.68
N LEU A 209 28.95 8.54 -1.87
CA LEU A 209 29.89 8.75 -2.98
C LEU A 209 30.30 10.23 -3.14
N GLY A 210 29.98 11.09 -2.19
CA GLY A 210 30.29 12.54 -2.24
C GLY A 210 29.48 13.31 -3.30
N LYS A 211 28.41 12.73 -3.84
CA LYS A 211 27.47 13.43 -4.75
C LYS A 211 26.41 14.17 -3.93
N PRO A 212 25.88 15.31 -4.43
CA PRO A 212 24.80 16.00 -3.75
C PRO A 212 23.62 15.07 -3.48
N THR A 213 23.09 15.10 -2.27
CA THR A 213 21.88 14.34 -1.89
C THR A 213 20.67 14.84 -2.67
N THR A 214 19.73 13.95 -2.96
CA THR A 214 18.44 14.29 -3.58
C THR A 214 17.69 15.31 -2.70
N PRO A 215 17.16 16.42 -3.26
CA PRO A 215 16.59 17.53 -2.48
C PRO A 215 15.50 17.11 -1.48
N GLU A 216 14.72 16.09 -1.80
CA GLU A 216 13.58 15.62 -1.01
C GLU A 216 13.99 14.90 0.28
N VAL A 217 15.20 14.32 0.29
CA VAL A 217 15.79 13.67 1.48
C VAL A 217 17.01 14.42 2.00
N LEU A 218 17.29 15.59 1.44
CA LEU A 218 18.39 16.46 1.88
C LEU A 218 18.18 16.91 3.32
N ASN A 219 19.21 16.70 4.16
CA ASN A 219 19.18 17.03 5.58
C ASN A 219 18.02 16.36 6.33
N TRP A 220 17.61 15.18 5.88
CA TRP A 220 16.54 14.41 6.47
C TRP A 220 17.10 13.32 7.37
N GLY A 221 16.57 13.20 8.57
CA GLY A 221 16.90 12.17 9.53
C GLY A 221 15.67 11.46 10.08
N PHE A 222 15.83 10.19 10.42
CA PHE A 222 14.86 9.41 11.15
C PHE A 222 15.59 8.48 12.12
N GLY A 223 14.98 8.24 13.27
CA GLY A 223 15.61 7.48 14.34
C GLY A 223 14.68 7.30 15.53
N ALA A 224 15.25 6.91 16.65
CA ALA A 224 14.49 6.76 17.86
C ALA A 224 15.31 6.98 19.12
N LEU A 225 14.57 7.12 20.23
CA LEU A 225 15.07 7.23 21.59
C LEU A 225 14.46 6.12 22.43
N ILE A 226 15.29 5.27 23.05
CA ILE A 226 14.86 4.26 24.03
C ILE A 226 15.10 4.78 25.43
N GLN A 227 14.07 4.68 26.27
CA GLN A 227 14.13 4.97 27.69
C GLN A 227 13.44 3.85 28.46
N GLY A 228 13.91 3.56 29.68
CA GLY A 228 13.27 2.61 30.58
C GLY A 228 13.27 3.13 32.00
N ARG A 229 12.30 2.70 32.79
CA ARG A 229 12.22 3.08 34.20
C ARG A 229 13.44 2.50 34.95
N ASP A 230 14.21 3.38 35.60
CA ASP A 230 15.40 3.01 36.39
C ASP A 230 16.43 2.16 35.61
N MET A 231 16.60 2.49 34.33
CA MET A 231 17.58 1.83 33.47
C MET A 231 18.86 2.68 33.30
N THR A 232 19.98 2.00 33.08
CA THR A 232 21.30 2.62 32.88
C THR A 232 21.89 2.20 31.56
N ALA A 233 22.41 3.16 30.79
CA ALA A 233 23.10 2.90 29.53
C ALA A 233 24.52 2.41 29.76
N SER A 234 24.92 1.42 28.95
CA SER A 234 26.28 0.92 28.83
C SER A 234 26.74 1.09 27.38
N GLY A 235 27.59 2.07 27.16
CA GLY A 235 27.97 2.49 25.80
C GLY A 235 26.80 3.10 25.02
N THR A 236 26.81 2.98 23.70
CA THR A 236 25.82 3.58 22.78
C THR A 236 24.74 2.59 22.35
N GLY A 237 24.80 1.35 22.74
CA GLY A 237 23.96 0.28 22.19
C GLY A 237 23.17 -0.55 23.20
N THR A 238 23.36 -0.35 24.53
CA THR A 238 22.73 -1.19 25.56
C THR A 238 22.20 -0.39 26.72
N LEU A 239 20.95 -0.68 27.13
CA LEU A 239 20.28 -0.11 28.30
C LEU A 239 19.83 -1.25 29.20
N THR A 240 20.22 -1.22 30.48
CA THR A 240 20.01 -2.33 31.43
C THR A 240 19.32 -1.83 32.70
N SER A 241 18.32 -2.55 33.19
CA SER A 241 17.60 -2.25 34.42
C SER A 241 18.27 -2.87 35.66
N ALA A 242 17.84 -2.42 36.84
CA ALA A 242 18.00 -3.18 38.08
C ALA A 242 17.13 -4.45 38.02
N SER A 243 17.43 -5.44 38.89
CA SER A 243 16.63 -6.66 39.02
C SER A 243 15.33 -6.39 39.71
N THR A 244 14.19 -6.54 39.03
CA THR A 244 12.83 -6.32 39.55
C THR A 244 11.84 -7.25 38.84
N THR A 245 10.59 -7.31 39.35
CA THR A 245 9.53 -8.13 38.77
C THR A 245 8.70 -7.38 37.72
N GLN A 246 8.88 -6.08 37.58
CA GLN A 246 8.16 -5.25 36.61
C GLN A 246 9.13 -4.28 35.93
N HIS A 247 9.03 -4.18 34.62
CA HIS A 247 9.82 -3.27 33.82
C HIS A 247 8.93 -2.55 32.81
N GLU A 248 9.25 -1.30 32.54
CA GLU A 248 8.62 -0.48 31.51
C GLU A 248 9.69 0.12 30.62
N LEU A 249 9.46 0.01 29.33
CA LEU A 249 10.32 0.55 28.27
C LEU A 249 9.46 1.35 27.30
N ALA A 250 9.94 2.50 26.87
CA ALA A 250 9.34 3.32 25.82
C ALA A 250 10.36 3.64 24.74
N ILE A 251 9.93 3.56 23.47
CA ILE A 251 10.73 3.91 22.32
C ILE A 251 10.00 5.00 21.54
N THR A 252 10.50 6.22 21.63
CA THR A 252 9.97 7.35 20.87
C THR A 252 10.63 7.38 19.50
N VAL A 253 9.84 7.27 18.43
CA VAL A 253 10.29 7.27 17.04
C VAL A 253 10.07 8.66 16.45
N ALA A 254 11.07 9.18 15.76
CA ALA A 254 11.04 10.52 15.17
C ALA A 254 11.62 10.56 13.76
N SER A 255 11.24 11.59 13.01
CA SER A 255 11.79 11.96 11.71
C SER A 255 11.75 13.47 11.55
N GLY A 256 12.65 14.03 10.77
CA GLY A 256 12.68 15.46 10.55
C GLY A 256 14.00 15.99 9.94
N LYS A 257 14.01 17.28 9.62
CA LYS A 257 15.20 17.98 9.10
C LYS A 257 16.10 18.48 10.21
N ALA A 258 17.39 18.40 9.98
CA ALA A 258 18.45 18.99 10.82
C ALA A 258 19.67 19.32 9.94
N GLU A 259 20.61 20.11 10.46
CA GLU A 259 21.86 20.41 9.73
C GLU A 259 22.91 19.29 9.89
N SER A 260 22.72 18.40 10.87
CA SER A 260 23.58 17.24 11.12
C SER A 260 22.84 16.15 11.92
N ASP A 261 23.40 14.94 11.90
CA ASP A 261 22.97 13.82 12.74
C ASP A 261 22.99 14.16 14.24
N LYS A 262 24.03 14.86 14.70
CA LYS A 262 24.14 15.31 16.08
C LYS A 262 23.01 16.29 16.44
N GLU A 263 22.77 17.30 15.61
CA GLU A 263 21.68 18.26 15.83
C GLU A 263 20.31 17.56 15.84
N TRP A 264 20.11 16.60 14.93
CA TRP A 264 18.89 15.80 14.92
C TRP A 264 18.67 15.08 16.25
N ILE A 265 19.71 14.43 16.79
CA ILE A 265 19.66 13.80 18.12
C ILE A 265 19.35 14.83 19.22
N ASP A 266 20.03 16.01 19.20
CA ASP A 266 19.81 17.06 20.18
C ASP A 266 18.34 17.55 20.16
N GLN A 267 17.72 17.68 18.96
CA GLN A 267 16.31 18.04 18.80
C GLN A 267 15.39 16.97 19.42
N VAL A 268 15.62 15.68 19.15
CA VAL A 268 14.84 14.57 19.70
C VAL A 268 14.99 14.48 21.22
N LEU A 269 16.21 14.62 21.74
CA LEU A 269 16.47 14.62 23.19
C LEU A 269 15.76 15.80 23.86
N HIS A 270 15.79 16.98 23.27
CA HIS A 270 15.11 18.17 23.80
C HIS A 270 13.59 18.01 23.83
N ALA A 271 13.01 17.48 22.75
CA ALA A 271 11.57 17.20 22.68
C ALA A 271 11.11 16.16 23.72
N SER A 272 12.01 15.24 24.07
CA SER A 272 11.73 14.13 24.99
C SER A 272 12.00 14.45 26.47
N THR A 273 12.54 15.62 26.79
CA THR A 273 12.86 16.00 28.18
C THR A 273 11.65 16.29 29.05
N ALA A 274 10.46 16.43 28.47
CA ALA A 274 9.28 16.86 29.19
C ALA A 274 8.70 15.78 30.13
N SER A 275 8.84 14.51 29.86
CA SER A 275 8.57 13.35 30.75
C SER A 275 8.90 12.03 30.05
N PHE A 276 9.32 11.02 30.82
CA PHE A 276 9.33 9.63 30.37
C PHE A 276 7.90 9.27 29.96
N PRO A 277 7.65 8.83 28.72
CA PRO A 277 6.33 8.41 28.29
C PRO A 277 5.98 7.06 28.96
N ILE A 278 5.63 7.12 30.23
CA ILE A 278 5.18 5.96 30.98
C ILE A 278 3.84 5.56 30.36
N SER A 279 3.66 4.28 30.08
CA SER A 279 2.33 3.78 29.78
C SER A 279 1.48 3.89 31.04
N ASP A 280 0.65 4.93 31.14
CA ASP A 280 -0.39 4.95 32.14
C ASP A 280 -1.68 4.31 31.62
N GLU A 281 -2.58 3.97 32.54
CA GLU A 281 -3.87 3.36 32.18
C GLU A 281 -4.68 4.22 31.18
N LYS A 282 -4.49 5.54 31.20
CA LYS A 282 -5.20 6.44 30.30
C LYS A 282 -4.67 6.36 28.86
N GLN A 283 -3.35 6.26 28.70
CA GLN A 283 -2.74 6.07 27.37
C GLN A 283 -3.15 4.73 26.78
N TRP A 284 -3.08 3.68 27.61
CA TRP A 284 -3.55 2.37 27.19
C TRP A 284 -5.03 2.39 26.78
N GLN A 285 -5.88 3.00 27.61
CA GLN A 285 -7.32 3.09 27.29
C GLN A 285 -7.55 3.87 25.99
N ALA A 286 -6.87 5.00 25.79
CA ALA A 286 -6.98 5.77 24.54
C ALA A 286 -6.49 4.99 23.31
N HIS A 287 -5.45 4.18 23.45
CA HIS A 287 -4.99 3.26 22.42
C HIS A 287 -6.05 2.18 22.11
N ALA A 288 -6.56 1.51 23.14
CA ALA A 288 -7.59 0.50 23.00
C ALA A 288 -8.88 1.07 22.39
N ASP A 289 -9.32 2.25 22.83
CA ASP A 289 -10.51 2.93 22.30
C ASP A 289 -10.38 3.21 20.80
N TRP A 290 -9.18 3.58 20.32
CA TRP A 290 -8.96 3.77 18.90
C TRP A 290 -9.12 2.45 18.11
N TRP A 291 -8.54 1.34 18.60
CA TRP A 291 -8.66 0.03 17.94
C TRP A 291 -10.09 -0.51 17.98
N HIS A 292 -10.79 -0.33 19.11
CA HIS A 292 -12.20 -0.71 19.23
C HIS A 292 -13.06 0.07 18.23
N ALA A 293 -12.88 1.38 18.13
CA ALA A 293 -13.58 2.22 17.16
C ALA A 293 -13.24 1.84 15.70
N PHE A 294 -12.00 1.44 15.43
CA PHE A 294 -11.61 0.94 14.12
C PHE A 294 -12.38 -0.34 13.74
N TRP A 295 -12.50 -1.30 14.64
CA TRP A 295 -13.25 -2.52 14.40
C TRP A 295 -14.76 -2.29 14.35
N ASP A 296 -15.29 -1.38 15.13
CA ASP A 296 -16.71 -1.04 15.15
C ASP A 296 -17.20 -0.40 13.84
N ARG A 297 -16.32 0.29 13.12
CA ARG A 297 -16.65 0.90 11.82
C ARG A 297 -17.04 -0.12 10.75
N SER A 298 -16.35 -1.25 10.68
CA SER A 298 -16.56 -2.25 9.64
C SER A 298 -15.99 -3.61 10.02
N TYR A 299 -16.69 -4.65 9.64
CA TYR A 299 -16.23 -6.03 9.75
C TYR A 299 -16.99 -6.93 8.77
N ILE A 300 -16.34 -8.00 8.30
CA ILE A 300 -16.96 -9.03 7.48
C ILE A 300 -16.57 -10.39 8.07
N PHE A 301 -17.59 -11.18 8.45
CA PHE A 301 -17.41 -12.54 8.92
C PHE A 301 -18.15 -13.50 8.00
N VAL A 302 -17.43 -14.40 7.35
CA VAL A 302 -17.96 -15.43 6.49
C VAL A 302 -17.84 -16.77 7.23
N SER A 303 -18.91 -17.54 7.23
CA SER A 303 -18.98 -18.79 7.98
C SER A 303 -19.56 -19.92 7.14
N GLY A 304 -19.55 -21.15 7.65
CA GLY A 304 -20.17 -22.32 7.06
C GLY A 304 -19.19 -23.38 6.55
N THR A 305 -17.99 -22.98 6.13
CA THR A 305 -16.94 -23.92 5.69
C THR A 305 -15.57 -23.56 6.29
N PRO A 306 -14.60 -24.50 6.30
CA PRO A 306 -13.23 -24.18 6.72
C PRO A 306 -12.58 -23.07 5.87
N GLU A 307 -12.86 -23.02 4.56
CA GLU A 307 -12.37 -21.98 3.66
C GLU A 307 -12.96 -20.61 4.02
N ALA A 308 -14.26 -20.56 4.34
CA ALA A 308 -14.93 -19.32 4.76
C ALA A 308 -14.26 -18.74 6.02
N LYS A 309 -13.89 -19.60 6.99
CA LYS A 309 -13.16 -19.18 8.19
C LYS A 309 -11.79 -18.59 7.83
N LYS A 310 -11.05 -19.21 6.91
CA LYS A 310 -9.74 -18.68 6.46
C LYS A 310 -9.88 -17.35 5.72
N VAL A 311 -10.92 -17.20 4.88
CA VAL A 311 -11.25 -15.92 4.21
C VAL A 311 -11.55 -14.84 5.23
N THR A 312 -12.34 -15.13 6.26
CA THR A 312 -12.61 -14.20 7.37
C THR A 312 -11.31 -13.78 8.07
N GLN A 313 -10.45 -14.73 8.39
CA GLN A 313 -9.15 -14.44 9.01
C GLN A 313 -8.26 -13.62 8.08
N GLY A 314 -8.14 -13.99 6.80
CA GLY A 314 -7.37 -13.23 5.81
C GLY A 314 -7.85 -11.78 5.68
N TYR A 315 -9.18 -11.56 5.61
CA TYR A 315 -9.78 -10.23 5.60
C TYR A 315 -9.45 -9.42 6.86
N ALA A 316 -9.61 -10.02 8.03
CA ALA A 316 -9.32 -9.36 9.29
C ALA A 316 -7.83 -8.99 9.43
N LEU A 317 -6.92 -9.91 9.06
CA LEU A 317 -5.48 -9.70 9.14
C LEU A 317 -4.97 -8.66 8.13
N GLN A 318 -5.50 -8.66 6.90
CA GLN A 318 -5.16 -7.64 5.90
C GLN A 318 -5.62 -6.26 6.37
N ARG A 319 -6.85 -6.14 6.86
CA ARG A 319 -7.39 -4.87 7.38
C ARG A 319 -6.59 -4.37 8.59
N PHE A 320 -6.22 -5.26 9.52
CA PHE A 320 -5.34 -4.94 10.64
C PHE A 320 -3.96 -4.43 10.18
N LYS A 321 -3.31 -5.16 9.27
CA LYS A 321 -2.01 -4.79 8.72
C LYS A 321 -2.05 -3.41 8.03
N THR A 322 -3.12 -3.14 7.29
CA THR A 322 -3.36 -1.84 6.65
C THR A 322 -3.51 -0.72 7.69
N ALA A 323 -4.24 -0.96 8.79
CA ALA A 323 -4.38 0.00 9.88
C ALA A 323 -3.04 0.30 10.57
N CYS A 324 -2.15 -0.69 10.64
CA CYS A 324 -0.81 -0.54 11.20
C CYS A 324 0.15 0.33 10.35
N ALA A 325 -0.15 0.57 9.05
CA ALA A 325 0.79 1.22 8.12
C ALA A 325 0.20 2.38 7.29
N GLY A 326 -1.12 2.65 7.38
CA GLY A 326 -1.82 3.48 6.39
C GLY A 326 -2.17 4.90 6.81
N ARG A 327 -1.76 5.40 8.00
CA ARG A 327 -2.18 6.71 8.53
C ARG A 327 -1.05 7.73 8.69
N GLY A 328 0.14 7.41 8.23
CA GLY A 328 1.32 8.27 8.41
C GLY A 328 1.43 9.41 7.41
N ALA A 329 2.64 9.90 7.24
CA ALA A 329 2.93 11.01 6.34
C ALA A 329 2.74 10.62 4.87
N TRP A 330 3.16 9.41 4.48
CA TRP A 330 3.10 8.90 3.11
C TRP A 330 2.26 7.63 3.02
N PRO A 331 1.73 7.31 1.83
CA PRO A 331 0.91 6.13 1.61
C PRO A 331 1.66 4.81 1.86
N MET A 332 0.89 3.74 2.03
CA MET A 332 1.43 2.38 2.01
C MET A 332 2.04 2.05 0.65
N LYS A 333 3.03 1.16 0.67
CA LYS A 333 3.68 0.62 -0.53
C LYS A 333 3.30 -0.84 -0.73
N PHE A 334 2.99 -1.22 -1.97
CA PHE A 334 2.59 -2.60 -2.30
C PHE A 334 3.67 -3.63 -1.96
N ASN A 335 4.95 -3.24 -2.09
CA ASN A 335 6.10 -4.08 -1.85
C ASN A 335 6.50 -4.09 -0.36
N GLY A 336 5.62 -4.61 0.48
CA GLY A 336 5.83 -4.86 1.90
C GLY A 336 5.58 -3.70 2.85
N SER A 337 5.21 -2.51 2.35
CA SER A 337 4.94 -1.33 3.17
C SER A 337 5.96 -1.14 4.30
N LEU A 338 5.55 -1.13 5.58
CA LEU A 338 6.45 -1.05 6.74
C LEU A 338 6.99 -2.43 7.18
N PHE A 339 6.54 -3.54 6.57
CA PHE A 339 6.75 -4.91 7.06
C PHE A 339 7.76 -5.73 6.25
N VAL A 340 8.64 -5.08 5.51
CA VAL A 340 9.77 -5.72 4.82
C VAL A 340 10.65 -6.47 5.82
N ILE A 341 11.17 -7.64 5.43
CA ILE A 341 11.99 -8.56 6.22
C ILE A 341 13.36 -8.76 5.59
N ASP A 342 14.26 -9.43 6.32
CA ASP A 342 15.52 -9.92 5.76
C ASP A 342 15.26 -11.08 4.80
N TRP A 343 15.95 -11.09 3.67
CA TRP A 343 15.93 -12.21 2.75
C TRP A 343 17.32 -12.85 2.66
N PRO A 344 17.43 -14.19 2.90
CA PRO A 344 18.72 -14.88 2.87
C PRO A 344 19.31 -14.96 1.46
N SER A 345 18.48 -14.82 0.43
CA SER A 345 18.91 -14.95 -0.96
C SER A 345 17.94 -14.21 -1.89
N VAL A 346 18.42 -13.18 -2.54
CA VAL A 346 17.70 -12.43 -3.57
C VAL A 346 18.50 -12.43 -4.85
N SER A 347 17.85 -12.64 -6.00
CA SER A 347 18.50 -12.57 -7.31
C SER A 347 18.74 -11.11 -7.70
N PHE A 348 19.96 -10.80 -8.08
CA PHE A 348 20.38 -9.51 -8.66
C PHE A 348 20.52 -9.58 -10.19
N GLY A 349 19.94 -10.61 -10.79
CA GLY A 349 19.96 -10.83 -12.23
C GLY A 349 21.18 -11.60 -12.72
N LYS A 350 21.20 -11.80 -14.03
CA LYS A 350 22.29 -12.52 -14.74
C LYS A 350 23.33 -11.56 -15.26
N ASP A 351 24.60 -11.90 -15.02
CA ASP A 351 25.71 -11.22 -15.67
C ASP A 351 25.53 -11.36 -17.21
N LYS A 352 25.59 -10.25 -17.93
CA LYS A 352 25.31 -10.23 -19.37
C LYS A 352 26.36 -10.95 -20.22
N VAL A 353 27.57 -11.15 -19.68
CA VAL A 353 28.69 -11.79 -20.38
C VAL A 353 28.77 -13.26 -20.04
N THR A 354 28.69 -13.62 -18.76
CA THR A 354 28.85 -14.98 -18.28
C THR A 354 27.54 -15.76 -18.21
N GLY A 355 26.39 -15.08 -18.20
CA GLY A 355 25.07 -15.67 -18.01
C GLY A 355 24.82 -16.21 -16.57
N VAL A 356 25.76 -15.98 -15.65
CA VAL A 356 25.66 -16.46 -14.27
C VAL A 356 24.74 -15.52 -13.48
N GLU A 357 23.74 -16.09 -12.82
CA GLU A 357 22.84 -15.38 -11.93
C GLU A 357 23.51 -15.15 -10.56
N THR A 358 23.44 -13.90 -10.08
CA THR A 358 24.03 -13.53 -8.80
C THR A 358 22.95 -13.48 -7.72
N PHE A 359 23.19 -14.18 -6.62
CA PHE A 359 22.36 -14.16 -5.43
C PHE A 359 23.13 -13.61 -4.24
N LYS A 360 22.49 -12.78 -3.42
CA LYS A 360 23.04 -12.35 -2.14
C LYS A 360 21.96 -12.21 -1.07
N PRO A 361 22.32 -12.33 0.23
CA PRO A 361 21.41 -11.96 1.30
C PRO A 361 21.22 -10.45 1.31
N VAL A 362 20.04 -10.01 1.74
CA VAL A 362 19.69 -8.59 1.91
C VAL A 362 19.00 -8.36 3.24
N THR A 363 19.16 -7.16 3.77
CA THR A 363 18.51 -6.72 5.00
C THR A 363 17.10 -6.21 4.73
N ALA A 364 16.34 -5.92 5.79
CA ALA A 364 15.00 -5.35 5.71
C ALA A 364 14.93 -3.91 5.14
N ASP A 365 16.06 -3.30 4.79
CA ASP A 365 16.11 -2.06 3.99
C ASP A 365 15.98 -2.33 2.49
N TYR A 366 16.32 -3.55 2.03
CA TYR A 366 16.17 -3.91 0.63
C TYR A 366 14.70 -4.02 0.24
N ARG A 367 14.37 -3.42 -0.90
CA ARG A 367 13.02 -3.46 -1.45
C ARG A 367 13.11 -3.55 -2.98
N ALA A 368 12.72 -4.69 -3.53
CA ALA A 368 12.55 -4.82 -4.97
C ALA A 368 11.50 -3.81 -5.44
N TRP A 369 11.63 -3.29 -6.66
CA TRP A 369 10.85 -2.19 -7.21
C TRP A 369 11.06 -0.85 -6.46
N GLY A 370 11.98 -0.78 -5.53
CA GLY A 370 12.53 0.39 -4.87
C GLY A 370 11.56 1.29 -4.14
N GLY A 371 11.89 2.58 -4.16
CA GLY A 371 11.17 3.62 -3.46
C GLY A 371 9.94 4.17 -4.17
N GLN A 372 9.78 3.89 -5.47
CA GLN A 372 8.69 4.47 -6.25
C GLN A 372 7.33 3.93 -5.80
N TYR A 373 6.29 4.74 -6.02
CA TYR A 373 4.90 4.30 -6.00
C TYR A 373 4.52 3.88 -7.41
N TRP A 374 4.04 2.65 -7.54
CA TRP A 374 3.52 2.04 -8.75
C TRP A 374 2.01 2.08 -8.62
N PHE A 375 1.34 2.94 -9.35
CA PHE A 375 -0.08 3.20 -9.11
C PHE A 375 -0.94 1.96 -9.35
N GLN A 376 -0.63 1.17 -10.37
CA GLN A 376 -1.37 -0.06 -10.66
C GLN A 376 -1.37 -1.07 -9.50
N ASN A 377 -0.33 -1.08 -8.67
CA ASN A 377 -0.28 -1.87 -7.45
C ASN A 377 -0.87 -1.10 -6.25
N THR A 378 -0.53 0.19 -6.12
CA THR A 378 -0.93 1.02 -4.98
C THR A 378 -2.46 1.11 -4.85
N ARG A 379 -3.18 1.23 -5.95
CA ARG A 379 -4.66 1.36 -5.98
C ARG A 379 -5.37 0.21 -5.25
N ALA A 380 -4.87 -1.02 -5.38
CA ALA A 380 -5.49 -2.20 -4.79
C ALA A 380 -5.61 -2.12 -3.26
N MET A 381 -4.62 -1.53 -2.58
CA MET A 381 -4.64 -1.36 -1.13
C MET A 381 -5.69 -0.33 -0.67
N TYR A 382 -6.09 0.61 -1.54
CA TYR A 382 -6.89 1.78 -1.16
C TYR A 382 -8.38 1.65 -1.52
N TRP A 383 -8.73 0.99 -2.63
CA TRP A 383 -10.13 0.77 -2.99
C TRP A 383 -10.98 0.17 -1.85
N PRO A 384 -10.52 -0.87 -1.10
CA PRO A 384 -11.34 -1.45 -0.04
C PRO A 384 -11.53 -0.52 1.18
N ARG A 385 -10.70 0.51 1.33
CA ARG A 385 -10.82 1.47 2.46
C ARG A 385 -12.08 2.29 2.39
N LEU A 386 -12.54 2.61 1.19
CA LEU A 386 -13.76 3.40 0.98
C LEU A 386 -14.98 2.69 1.55
N LYS A 387 -15.18 1.40 1.22
CA LYS A 387 -16.32 0.61 1.71
C LYS A 387 -16.21 0.22 3.17
N ALA A 388 -14.99 0.12 3.69
CA ALA A 388 -14.75 -0.13 5.11
C ALA A 388 -14.91 1.12 5.99
N GLY A 389 -15.08 2.32 5.41
CA GLY A 389 -15.13 3.57 6.16
C GLY A 389 -13.78 3.98 6.78
N ASP A 390 -12.67 3.41 6.29
CA ASP A 390 -11.31 3.69 6.78
C ASP A 390 -10.75 4.95 6.08
N TYR A 391 -11.50 6.06 6.19
CA TYR A 391 -11.24 7.31 5.46
C TYR A 391 -9.96 8.03 5.90
N ASP A 392 -9.54 7.85 7.13
CA ASP A 392 -8.27 8.34 7.66
C ASP A 392 -7.06 7.72 6.94
N ILE A 393 -7.16 6.47 6.51
CA ILE A 393 -6.14 5.76 5.73
C ILE A 393 -6.04 6.30 4.29
N MET A 394 -7.12 6.86 3.74
CA MET A 394 -7.12 7.44 2.39
C MET A 394 -6.36 8.77 2.29
N GLN A 395 -6.27 9.52 3.39
CA GLN A 395 -5.74 10.89 3.38
C GLN A 395 -4.26 10.99 2.93
N PRO A 396 -3.33 10.12 3.34
CA PRO A 396 -1.96 10.17 2.84
C PRO A 396 -1.87 10.01 1.32
N LEU A 397 -2.69 9.12 0.73
CA LEU A 397 -2.75 8.90 -0.71
C LEU A 397 -3.19 10.17 -1.46
N PHE A 398 -4.29 10.76 -1.02
CA PHE A 398 -4.84 11.93 -1.69
C PHE A 398 -3.92 13.15 -1.57
N ARG A 399 -3.29 13.36 -0.40
CA ARG A 399 -2.30 14.44 -0.23
C ARG A 399 -1.10 14.25 -1.14
N MET A 400 -0.57 13.04 -1.25
CA MET A 400 0.57 12.75 -2.11
C MET A 400 0.25 13.07 -3.57
N TYR A 401 -0.81 12.50 -4.11
CA TYR A 401 -1.13 12.70 -5.53
C TYR A 401 -1.58 14.13 -5.86
N LEU A 402 -2.24 14.82 -4.94
CA LEU A 402 -2.53 16.24 -5.11
C LEU A 402 -1.24 17.08 -5.15
N GLY A 403 -0.26 16.74 -4.31
CA GLY A 403 1.06 17.36 -4.35
C GLY A 403 1.77 17.08 -5.67
N GLU A 404 1.80 15.82 -6.09
CA GLU A 404 2.45 15.40 -7.34
C GLU A 404 1.88 16.11 -8.57
N ILE A 405 0.56 16.10 -8.75
CA ILE A 405 -0.06 16.71 -9.94
C ILE A 405 0.23 18.20 -10.02
N ARG A 406 0.28 18.90 -8.88
CA ARG A 406 0.66 20.33 -8.80
C ARG A 406 2.13 20.54 -9.10
N ASN A 407 3.02 19.72 -8.55
CA ASN A 407 4.46 19.82 -8.81
C ASN A 407 4.79 19.55 -10.29
N ASN A 408 4.00 18.73 -10.95
CA ASN A 408 4.20 18.36 -12.36
C ASN A 408 3.72 19.43 -13.35
N GLU A 409 2.90 20.42 -12.95
CA GLU A 409 2.37 21.46 -13.87
C GLU A 409 3.49 22.20 -14.64
N ALA A 410 4.53 22.65 -13.96
CA ALA A 410 5.65 23.35 -14.61
C ALA A 410 6.40 22.44 -15.59
N THR A 411 6.51 21.15 -15.26
CA THR A 411 7.16 20.16 -16.12
C THR A 411 6.32 19.88 -17.36
N VAL A 412 5.00 19.70 -17.22
CA VAL A 412 4.05 19.56 -18.35
C VAL A 412 4.11 20.78 -19.26
N LYS A 413 4.06 21.99 -18.69
CA LYS A 413 4.18 23.24 -19.45
C LYS A 413 5.48 23.31 -20.25
N LYS A 414 6.59 22.89 -19.65
CA LYS A 414 7.91 22.87 -20.32
C LYS A 414 8.00 21.80 -21.40
N LEU A 415 7.48 20.59 -21.15
CA LEU A 415 7.59 19.45 -22.08
C LEU A 415 6.63 19.57 -23.27
N TYR A 416 5.39 20.01 -23.03
CA TYR A 416 4.31 19.95 -24.01
C TYR A 416 3.77 21.31 -24.42
N ASN A 417 4.21 22.40 -23.76
CA ASN A 417 3.79 23.79 -24.04
C ASN A 417 2.28 24.05 -23.90
N HIS A 418 1.62 23.36 -22.98
CA HIS A 418 0.20 23.58 -22.67
C HIS A 418 -0.07 23.51 -21.16
N GLU A 419 -1.26 23.95 -20.73
CA GLU A 419 -1.75 23.87 -19.37
C GLU A 419 -2.34 22.50 -19.07
N GLY A 420 -2.53 22.20 -17.78
CA GLY A 420 -2.94 20.91 -17.25
C GLY A 420 -1.77 20.13 -16.69
N SER A 421 -2.07 19.02 -16.05
CA SER A 421 -1.03 18.17 -15.45
C SER A 421 -1.50 16.72 -15.32
N TYR A 422 -0.57 15.81 -15.10
CA TYR A 422 -0.87 14.41 -14.80
C TYR A 422 0.11 13.86 -13.77
N VAL A 423 -0.23 12.70 -13.20
CA VAL A 423 0.65 11.89 -12.38
C VAL A 423 1.13 10.70 -13.20
N ALA A 424 2.41 10.38 -13.11
CA ALA A 424 2.93 9.20 -13.78
C ALA A 424 2.45 7.93 -13.05
N GLU A 425 2.33 6.82 -13.78
CA GLU A 425 2.00 5.52 -13.18
C GLU A 425 3.04 5.12 -12.13
N THR A 426 4.32 5.39 -12.42
CA THR A 426 5.42 5.15 -11.50
C THR A 426 6.06 6.48 -11.14
N SER A 427 6.01 6.86 -9.87
CA SER A 427 6.61 8.12 -9.40
C SER A 427 7.13 8.02 -7.96
N PRO A 428 8.14 8.83 -7.59
CA PRO A 428 8.49 9.04 -6.19
C PRO A 428 7.40 9.86 -5.49
N HIS A 429 7.37 9.85 -4.17
CA HIS A 429 6.34 10.52 -3.38
C HIS A 429 6.25 12.06 -3.56
N TRP A 430 7.23 12.68 -4.15
CA TRP A 430 7.21 14.13 -4.47
C TRP A 430 6.72 14.44 -5.89
N GLY A 431 6.47 13.42 -6.71
CA GLY A 431 6.09 13.54 -8.11
C GLY A 431 7.28 13.83 -9.02
N ALA A 432 7.39 13.04 -10.07
CA ALA A 432 8.32 13.31 -11.17
C ALA A 432 7.74 12.71 -12.45
N LEU A 433 7.88 13.42 -13.54
CA LEU A 433 7.48 12.92 -14.85
C LEU A 433 8.66 12.30 -15.58
N PRO A 434 8.41 11.27 -16.41
CA PRO A 434 9.45 10.66 -17.24
C PRO A 434 10.13 11.70 -18.11
N ASN A 435 11.44 11.56 -18.32
CA ASN A 435 12.17 12.41 -19.24
C ASN A 435 11.99 11.91 -20.65
N LEU A 436 11.07 12.51 -21.41
CA LEU A 436 10.75 12.15 -22.80
C LEU A 436 11.72 12.74 -23.83
N VAL A 437 12.62 13.63 -23.43
CA VAL A 437 13.53 14.33 -24.36
C VAL A 437 14.47 13.33 -25.03
N GLY A 438 14.33 13.16 -26.35
CA GLY A 438 15.18 12.31 -27.16
C GLY A 438 14.90 10.81 -27.14
N LYS A 439 13.87 10.35 -26.43
CA LYS A 439 13.44 8.94 -26.46
C LYS A 439 12.57 8.68 -27.68
N LYS A 440 13.04 7.83 -28.61
CA LYS A 440 12.28 7.40 -29.80
C LYS A 440 11.30 6.25 -29.54
N ASN A 441 11.55 5.47 -28.51
CA ASN A 441 10.70 4.36 -28.05
C ASN A 441 10.51 4.55 -26.56
N GLY A 442 9.39 5.15 -26.16
CA GLY A 442 9.08 5.41 -24.75
C GLY A 442 9.01 4.12 -23.93
N ALA A 443 9.34 4.20 -22.63
CA ALA A 443 8.93 3.21 -21.67
C ALA A 443 7.40 3.31 -21.50
N TYR A 444 6.74 2.26 -20.99
CA TYR A 444 5.30 2.33 -20.75
C TYR A 444 4.89 3.53 -19.90
N THR A 445 5.72 3.91 -18.93
CA THR A 445 5.50 5.06 -18.04
C THR A 445 5.42 6.40 -18.76
N ASP A 446 5.93 6.50 -20.00
CA ASP A 446 6.03 7.78 -20.72
C ASP A 446 4.66 8.25 -21.28
N TYR A 447 3.73 7.32 -21.53
CA TYR A 447 2.42 7.58 -22.13
C TYR A 447 1.28 6.89 -21.38
N TYR A 448 1.41 6.71 -20.06
CA TYR A 448 0.40 6.06 -19.24
C TYR A 448 -0.30 7.13 -18.38
N PHE A 449 -1.43 7.66 -18.84
CA PHE A 449 -2.13 8.78 -18.21
C PHE A 449 -3.35 8.35 -17.38
N THR A 450 -3.81 7.11 -17.50
CA THR A 450 -4.97 6.56 -16.78
C THR A 450 -4.98 6.81 -15.25
N PRO A 451 -3.82 6.83 -14.54
CA PRO A 451 -3.82 7.05 -13.08
C PRO A 451 -4.57 8.29 -12.63
N VAL A 452 -4.52 9.39 -13.38
CA VAL A 452 -5.22 10.62 -13.00
C VAL A 452 -6.74 10.45 -12.99
N LEU A 453 -7.26 9.57 -13.86
CA LEU A 453 -8.69 9.26 -13.96
C LEU A 453 -9.14 8.29 -12.87
N GLU A 454 -8.34 7.29 -12.56
CA GLU A 454 -8.62 6.35 -11.46
C GLU A 454 -8.55 7.04 -10.10
N ILE A 455 -7.56 7.90 -9.85
CA ILE A 455 -7.45 8.68 -8.61
C ILE A 455 -8.64 9.64 -8.49
N SER A 456 -9.02 10.31 -9.59
CA SER A 456 -10.24 11.14 -9.61
C SER A 456 -11.48 10.32 -9.25
N THR A 457 -11.58 9.09 -9.73
CA THR A 457 -12.66 8.16 -9.39
C THR A 457 -12.65 7.81 -7.89
N MET A 458 -11.49 7.49 -7.30
CA MET A 458 -11.36 7.26 -5.85
C MET A 458 -11.78 8.50 -5.05
N MET A 459 -11.38 9.68 -5.47
CA MET A 459 -11.73 10.94 -4.80
C MET A 459 -13.24 11.23 -4.91
N LEU A 460 -13.88 10.92 -6.05
CA LEU A 460 -15.33 11.00 -6.23
C LEU A 460 -16.07 10.03 -5.32
N ASP A 461 -15.61 8.79 -5.25
CA ASP A 461 -16.17 7.79 -4.33
C ASP A 461 -16.00 8.21 -2.87
N TYR A 462 -14.82 8.74 -2.48
CA TYR A 462 -14.61 9.30 -1.15
C TYR A 462 -15.61 10.40 -0.82
N TYR A 463 -15.81 11.35 -1.76
CA TYR A 463 -16.80 12.42 -1.58
C TYR A 463 -18.22 11.85 -1.44
N GLU A 464 -18.60 10.86 -2.24
CA GLU A 464 -19.94 10.25 -2.12
C GLU A 464 -20.17 9.56 -0.78
N HIS A 465 -19.15 8.87 -0.26
CA HIS A 465 -19.23 8.22 1.04
C HIS A 465 -19.24 9.21 2.22
N THR A 466 -18.51 10.32 2.12
CA THR A 466 -18.30 11.24 3.25
C THR A 466 -19.15 12.50 3.20
N GLN A 467 -19.56 12.92 2.02
CA GLN A 467 -20.21 14.21 1.74
C GLN A 467 -19.34 15.41 2.20
N ASP A 468 -18.01 15.20 2.28
CA ASP A 468 -17.04 16.23 2.69
C ASP A 468 -16.85 17.29 1.59
N LYS A 469 -17.57 18.40 1.71
CA LYS A 469 -17.49 19.51 0.75
C LYS A 469 -16.15 20.24 0.79
N ALA A 470 -15.43 20.22 1.92
CA ALA A 470 -14.10 20.83 2.00
C ALA A 470 -13.11 19.98 1.18
N PHE A 471 -13.12 18.67 1.35
CA PHE A 471 -12.34 17.76 0.52
C PHE A 471 -12.65 17.93 -0.98
N ALA A 472 -13.94 18.03 -1.33
CA ALA A 472 -14.31 18.23 -2.74
C ALA A 472 -13.71 19.51 -3.33
N ARG A 473 -13.75 20.64 -2.60
CA ARG A 473 -13.21 21.93 -3.07
C ARG A 473 -11.68 22.00 -3.06
N GLU A 474 -11.03 21.40 -2.05
CA GLU A 474 -9.61 21.59 -1.80
C GLU A 474 -8.74 20.50 -2.42
N THR A 475 -9.32 19.30 -2.68
CA THR A 475 -8.59 18.13 -3.15
C THR A 475 -9.16 17.58 -4.46
N LEU A 476 -10.40 17.12 -4.49
CA LEU A 476 -11.01 16.48 -5.67
C LEU A 476 -11.03 17.40 -6.89
N LEU A 477 -11.66 18.57 -6.78
CA LEU A 477 -11.84 19.46 -7.92
C LEU A 477 -10.51 20.01 -8.47
N PRO A 478 -9.55 20.47 -7.64
CA PRO A 478 -8.23 20.85 -8.14
C PRO A 478 -7.52 19.73 -8.87
N PHE A 479 -7.52 18.51 -8.31
CA PHE A 479 -6.86 17.35 -8.92
C PHE A 479 -7.51 16.97 -10.25
N ALA A 480 -8.82 16.74 -10.26
CA ALA A 480 -9.55 16.32 -11.45
C ALA A 480 -9.48 17.35 -12.59
N ASN A 481 -9.63 18.65 -12.27
CA ASN A 481 -9.56 19.69 -13.30
C ASN A 481 -8.18 19.83 -13.94
N LEU A 482 -7.08 19.68 -13.18
CA LEU A 482 -5.73 19.65 -13.75
C LEU A 482 -5.57 18.49 -14.74
N GLY A 483 -6.06 17.31 -14.39
CA GLY A 483 -6.04 16.13 -15.26
C GLY A 483 -6.89 16.31 -16.52
N LEU A 484 -8.15 16.75 -16.35
CA LEU A 484 -9.05 17.00 -17.51
C LEU A 484 -8.52 18.08 -18.45
N THR A 485 -7.88 19.12 -17.88
CA THR A 485 -7.21 20.16 -18.68
C THR A 485 -6.03 19.58 -19.47
N PHE A 486 -5.27 18.66 -18.87
CA PHE A 486 -4.22 17.93 -19.59
C PHE A 486 -4.80 17.19 -20.79
N PHE A 487 -5.79 16.32 -20.61
CA PHE A 487 -6.40 15.56 -21.71
C PHE A 487 -6.97 16.48 -22.80
N THR A 488 -7.60 17.60 -22.42
CA THR A 488 -8.17 18.57 -23.37
C THR A 488 -7.11 19.19 -24.27
N ASN A 489 -5.94 19.51 -23.73
CA ASN A 489 -4.88 20.28 -24.40
C ASN A 489 -3.80 19.41 -25.03
N HIS A 490 -3.59 18.20 -24.52
CA HIS A 490 -2.49 17.32 -24.95
C HIS A 490 -2.76 16.64 -26.29
N PHE A 491 -3.99 16.22 -26.49
CA PHE A 491 -4.35 15.40 -27.64
C PHE A 491 -4.96 16.22 -28.78
N PRO A 492 -4.61 15.91 -30.06
CA PRO A 492 -5.20 16.56 -31.23
C PRO A 492 -6.67 16.16 -31.41
N ARG A 493 -7.33 16.80 -32.39
CA ARG A 493 -8.67 16.43 -32.83
C ARG A 493 -8.56 15.61 -34.12
N ASP A 494 -9.47 14.65 -34.27
CA ASP A 494 -9.68 13.95 -35.52
C ASP A 494 -10.47 14.81 -36.53
N LYS A 495 -10.80 14.22 -37.69
CA LYS A 495 -11.51 14.90 -38.77
C LYS A 495 -12.95 15.26 -38.40
N GLU A 496 -13.54 14.53 -37.47
CA GLU A 496 -14.90 14.73 -36.92
C GLU A 496 -14.90 15.71 -35.75
N GLY A 497 -13.73 16.24 -35.36
CA GLY A 497 -13.56 17.15 -34.23
C GLY A 497 -13.53 16.47 -32.86
N LYS A 498 -13.44 15.15 -32.82
CA LYS A 498 -13.30 14.36 -31.59
C LYS A 498 -11.84 14.32 -31.13
N LEU A 499 -11.63 14.08 -29.84
CA LEU A 499 -10.30 13.83 -29.29
C LEU A 499 -9.71 12.57 -29.94
N LEU A 500 -8.46 12.67 -30.37
CA LEU A 500 -7.67 11.54 -30.79
C LEU A 500 -6.56 11.32 -29.76
N LEU A 501 -6.77 10.37 -28.83
CA LEU A 501 -5.78 10.04 -27.82
C LEU A 501 -4.66 9.25 -28.49
N SER A 502 -3.60 9.96 -28.93
CA SER A 502 -2.49 9.39 -29.71
C SER A 502 -1.25 10.30 -29.67
N PRO A 503 -0.04 9.76 -29.37
CA PRO A 503 0.19 8.41 -28.86
C PRO A 503 -0.19 8.29 -27.38
N ASP A 504 -0.70 7.13 -26.99
CA ASP A 504 -1.11 6.84 -25.64
C ASP A 504 -0.94 5.35 -25.33
N ASN A 505 -0.98 4.95 -24.06
CA ASN A 505 -0.86 3.54 -23.68
C ASN A 505 -2.20 3.01 -23.16
N SER A 506 -2.60 1.84 -23.65
CA SER A 506 -3.64 1.09 -22.99
C SER A 506 -3.02 0.36 -21.80
N ILE A 507 -2.85 1.11 -20.73
CA ILE A 507 -2.07 0.77 -19.53
C ILE A 507 -0.67 0.23 -19.86
N GLU A 508 -0.07 -0.59 -19.02
CA GLU A 508 1.22 -1.23 -19.31
C GLU A 508 1.11 -2.31 -20.41
N MET A 509 -0.11 -2.70 -20.78
CA MET A 509 -0.35 -3.83 -21.66
C MET A 509 -0.08 -3.52 -23.14
N TYR A 510 -0.56 -2.40 -23.66
CA TYR A 510 -0.41 -2.03 -25.08
C TYR A 510 0.10 -0.60 -25.21
N TRP A 511 1.29 -0.46 -25.81
CA TRP A 511 1.99 0.81 -25.88
C TRP A 511 1.81 1.53 -27.20
N MET A 512 1.80 2.87 -27.16
CA MET A 512 1.76 3.74 -28.32
C MET A 512 0.55 3.46 -29.24
N VAL A 513 -0.61 3.23 -28.63
CA VAL A 513 -1.88 3.01 -29.33
C VAL A 513 -2.63 4.30 -29.58
N ASN A 514 -3.69 4.20 -30.36
CA ASN A 514 -4.65 5.26 -30.60
C ASN A 514 -5.95 4.93 -29.89
N ASN A 515 -6.50 5.90 -29.16
CA ASN A 515 -7.76 5.80 -28.44
C ASN A 515 -7.80 4.57 -27.48
N PRO A 516 -6.95 4.52 -26.43
CA PRO A 516 -6.97 3.44 -25.45
C PRO A 516 -8.27 3.48 -24.64
N LEU A 517 -8.85 2.31 -24.40
CA LEU A 517 -10.11 2.19 -23.65
C LEU A 517 -10.02 2.74 -22.25
N PRO A 518 -8.95 2.46 -21.44
CA PRO A 518 -8.92 2.92 -20.05
C PRO A 518 -9.10 4.44 -19.94
N ASP A 519 -8.44 5.21 -20.80
CA ASP A 519 -8.54 6.66 -20.75
C ASP A 519 -9.88 7.17 -21.27
N ILE A 520 -10.41 6.57 -22.36
CA ILE A 520 -11.76 6.94 -22.84
C ILE A 520 -12.81 6.62 -21.79
N ALA A 521 -12.79 5.42 -21.21
CA ALA A 521 -13.75 5.02 -20.19
C ALA A 521 -13.66 5.89 -18.94
N GLY A 522 -12.43 6.20 -18.51
CA GLY A 522 -12.18 7.07 -17.37
C GLY A 522 -12.68 8.49 -17.59
N LEU A 523 -12.44 9.07 -18.76
CA LEU A 523 -12.96 10.40 -19.12
C LEU A 523 -14.50 10.44 -19.10
N HIS A 524 -15.16 9.47 -19.75
CA HIS A 524 -16.63 9.36 -19.71
C HIS A 524 -17.15 9.25 -18.27
N TYR A 525 -16.54 8.38 -17.47
CA TYR A 525 -16.97 8.13 -16.10
C TYR A 525 -16.77 9.35 -15.19
N VAL A 526 -15.56 9.90 -15.15
CA VAL A 526 -15.22 11.05 -14.30
C VAL A 526 -16.08 12.27 -14.64
N LEU A 527 -16.24 12.61 -15.94
CA LEU A 527 -17.07 13.73 -16.36
C LEU A 527 -18.55 13.51 -15.97
N SER A 528 -19.08 12.30 -16.14
CA SER A 528 -20.45 12.00 -15.76
C SER A 528 -20.70 12.23 -14.27
N ARG A 529 -19.72 11.88 -13.42
CA ARG A 529 -19.80 12.02 -11.96
C ARG A 529 -19.60 13.46 -11.49
N LEU A 530 -18.63 14.19 -12.07
CA LEU A 530 -18.40 15.60 -11.76
C LEU A 530 -19.64 16.45 -12.05
N LYS A 531 -20.37 16.18 -13.12
CA LYS A 531 -21.62 16.89 -13.46
C LYS A 531 -22.75 16.63 -12.48
N GLN A 532 -22.72 15.55 -11.72
CA GLN A 532 -23.69 15.21 -10.68
C GLN A 532 -23.40 15.88 -9.33
N LEU A 533 -22.22 16.51 -9.18
CA LEU A 533 -21.88 17.22 -7.95
C LEU A 533 -22.88 18.39 -7.71
N PRO A 534 -23.18 18.71 -6.43
CA PRO A 534 -23.97 19.88 -6.08
C PRO A 534 -23.47 21.18 -6.72
N ASP A 535 -24.39 22.06 -7.09
CA ASP A 535 -24.07 23.30 -7.80
C ASP A 535 -23.14 24.22 -7.00
N ASP A 536 -23.20 24.19 -5.68
CA ASP A 536 -22.34 24.97 -4.79
C ASP A 536 -20.88 24.52 -4.71
N LEU A 537 -20.54 23.37 -5.31
CA LEU A 537 -19.17 22.87 -5.34
C LEU A 537 -18.38 23.30 -6.57
N SER A 538 -19.03 23.59 -7.69
CA SER A 538 -18.38 23.88 -8.96
C SER A 538 -18.82 25.21 -9.54
N THR A 539 -17.92 25.89 -10.28
CA THR A 539 -18.28 27.13 -10.98
C THR A 539 -18.94 26.85 -12.32
N THR A 540 -19.60 27.85 -12.88
CA THR A 540 -20.18 27.78 -14.24
C THR A 540 -19.10 27.45 -15.28
N GLU A 541 -17.91 28.01 -15.12
CA GLU A 541 -16.77 27.79 -16.02
C GLU A 541 -16.30 26.34 -15.96
N MET A 542 -16.19 25.74 -14.76
CA MET A 542 -15.86 24.32 -14.60
C MET A 542 -16.89 23.44 -15.29
N ARG A 543 -18.17 23.63 -15.03
CA ARG A 543 -19.26 22.88 -15.66
C ARG A 543 -19.25 23.00 -17.18
N LYS A 544 -19.00 24.22 -17.69
CA LYS A 544 -18.84 24.42 -19.13
C LYS A 544 -17.66 23.66 -19.68
N SER A 545 -16.50 23.70 -19.04
CA SER A 545 -15.30 22.99 -19.49
C SER A 545 -15.52 21.46 -19.51
N TRP A 546 -16.22 20.91 -18.53
CA TRP A 546 -16.58 19.48 -18.51
C TRP A 546 -17.54 19.13 -19.65
N ALA A 547 -18.53 19.94 -19.91
CA ALA A 547 -19.48 19.74 -21.02
C ALA A 547 -18.78 19.86 -22.40
N ASP A 548 -17.89 20.83 -22.55
CA ASP A 548 -17.09 21.00 -23.76
C ASP A 548 -16.19 19.79 -24.04
N LEU A 549 -15.51 19.26 -23.01
CA LEU A 549 -14.67 18.08 -23.13
C LEU A 549 -15.52 16.83 -23.45
N GLU A 550 -16.63 16.61 -22.74
CA GLU A 550 -17.51 15.47 -23.00
C GLU A 550 -18.04 15.45 -24.45
N ALA A 551 -18.38 16.62 -25.01
CA ALA A 551 -18.89 16.74 -26.36
C ALA A 551 -17.92 16.27 -27.45
N ILE A 552 -16.63 16.26 -27.13
CA ILE A 552 -15.55 15.88 -28.06
C ILE A 552 -14.92 14.53 -27.76
N LEU A 553 -15.38 13.80 -26.72
CA LEU A 553 -14.85 12.46 -26.44
C LEU A 553 -15.09 11.51 -27.61
N PRO A 554 -14.13 10.63 -27.92
CA PRO A 554 -14.33 9.53 -28.85
C PRO A 554 -15.31 8.51 -28.21
N PRO A 555 -15.99 7.69 -29.03
CA PRO A 555 -16.81 6.61 -28.53
C PRO A 555 -15.95 5.52 -27.88
N LEU A 556 -16.55 4.73 -26.98
CA LEU A 556 -15.91 3.53 -26.47
C LEU A 556 -15.59 2.57 -27.63
N PRO A 557 -14.41 1.95 -27.63
CA PRO A 557 -13.98 1.02 -28.71
C PRO A 557 -14.69 -0.32 -28.59
N ILE A 558 -15.95 -0.38 -28.99
CA ILE A 558 -16.79 -1.58 -29.01
C ILE A 558 -16.89 -2.05 -30.44
N ALA A 559 -16.53 -3.30 -30.70
CA ALA A 559 -16.60 -3.89 -32.01
C ALA A 559 -16.99 -5.37 -31.96
N GLU A 560 -17.28 -5.97 -33.11
CA GLU A 560 -17.64 -7.39 -33.21
C GLU A 560 -16.39 -8.27 -33.20
N LYS A 561 -16.41 -9.32 -32.36
CA LYS A 561 -15.40 -10.38 -32.29
C LYS A 561 -16.15 -11.72 -32.19
N ASP A 562 -15.92 -12.62 -33.14
CA ASP A 562 -16.54 -13.95 -33.19
C ASP A 562 -18.08 -13.91 -33.08
N GLY A 563 -18.71 -12.93 -33.74
CA GLY A 563 -20.17 -12.73 -33.75
C GLY A 563 -20.75 -12.12 -32.48
N LYS A 564 -19.92 -11.58 -31.59
CA LYS A 564 -20.30 -10.95 -30.34
C LYS A 564 -19.76 -9.54 -30.25
N LYS A 565 -20.53 -8.62 -29.68
CA LYS A 565 -20.03 -7.28 -29.32
C LYS A 565 -19.16 -7.38 -28.10
N VAL A 566 -17.91 -6.90 -28.18
CA VAL A 566 -16.97 -6.84 -27.08
C VAL A 566 -16.30 -5.48 -27.03
N ILE A 567 -15.78 -5.13 -25.88
CA ILE A 567 -14.96 -3.95 -25.67
C ILE A 567 -13.51 -4.32 -26.07
N TYR A 568 -12.87 -3.47 -26.85
CA TYR A 568 -11.47 -3.63 -27.21
C TYR A 568 -10.58 -2.77 -26.30
N PRO A 569 -9.32 -3.18 -26.08
CA PRO A 569 -8.38 -2.43 -25.25
C PRO A 569 -7.97 -1.06 -25.84
N TYR A 570 -8.18 -0.88 -27.14
CA TYR A 570 -7.91 0.34 -27.92
C TYR A 570 -8.80 0.31 -29.16
N ASP A 571 -8.89 1.40 -29.91
CA ASP A 571 -9.69 1.48 -31.13
C ASP A 571 -9.12 0.54 -32.21
N PRO A 572 -9.83 -0.57 -32.56
CA PRO A 572 -9.32 -1.55 -33.53
C PRO A 572 -9.28 -1.01 -34.96
N ALA A 573 -10.00 0.07 -35.28
CA ALA A 573 -9.99 0.68 -36.60
C ALA A 573 -8.76 1.58 -36.81
N LEU A 574 -8.18 2.10 -35.75
CA LEU A 574 -7.01 2.99 -35.79
C LEU A 574 -5.69 2.30 -35.48
N ASN A 575 -5.70 1.02 -35.13
CA ASN A 575 -4.54 0.26 -34.70
C ASN A 575 -4.43 -1.06 -35.45
N GLN A 576 -3.25 -1.35 -36.00
CA GLN A 576 -2.98 -2.64 -36.62
C GLN A 576 -2.78 -3.72 -35.53
N ALA A 577 -3.48 -4.85 -35.66
CA ALA A 577 -3.22 -6.01 -34.81
C ALA A 577 -1.78 -6.52 -35.01
N TYR A 578 -1.19 -7.11 -33.95
CA TYR A 578 0.18 -7.62 -34.04
C TYR A 578 0.28 -8.80 -34.98
N ASP A 579 1.23 -8.70 -35.91
CA ASP A 579 1.58 -9.77 -36.82
C ASP A 579 2.92 -10.39 -36.40
N GLU A 580 2.87 -11.66 -35.99
CA GLU A 580 4.04 -12.40 -35.51
C GLU A 580 5.11 -12.61 -36.59
N ALA A 581 4.73 -12.75 -37.87
CA ALA A 581 5.64 -12.99 -38.95
C ALA A 581 6.45 -11.73 -39.32
N THR A 582 5.77 -10.59 -39.34
CA THR A 582 6.39 -9.30 -39.70
C THR A 582 6.91 -8.54 -38.47
N LYS A 583 6.53 -8.96 -37.25
CA LYS A 583 6.80 -8.25 -35.96
C LYS A 583 6.29 -6.81 -35.96
N THR A 584 5.19 -6.56 -36.64
CA THR A 584 4.54 -5.24 -36.74
C THR A 584 3.17 -5.24 -36.07
N GLY A 585 2.65 -4.05 -35.77
CA GLY A 585 1.37 -3.85 -35.06
C GLY A 585 1.52 -3.75 -33.53
N VAL A 586 0.39 -3.70 -32.86
CA VAL A 586 0.33 -3.50 -31.41
C VAL A 586 0.57 -4.81 -30.67
N LYS A 587 1.68 -4.89 -29.93
CA LYS A 587 2.10 -6.06 -29.17
C LYS A 587 1.67 -5.93 -27.69
N ALA A 588 1.26 -7.04 -27.09
CA ALA A 588 1.07 -7.15 -25.65
C ALA A 588 2.42 -7.19 -24.91
N HIS A 589 2.55 -6.42 -23.84
CA HIS A 589 3.78 -6.29 -23.06
C HIS A 589 3.67 -6.78 -21.62
N ASN A 590 2.46 -6.85 -21.06
CA ASN A 590 2.18 -7.29 -19.70
C ASN A 590 0.99 -8.25 -19.64
N MET A 591 0.38 -8.41 -18.49
CA MET A 591 -0.58 -9.45 -18.14
C MET A 591 -1.89 -8.89 -17.56
N GLU A 592 -2.28 -7.67 -17.91
CA GLU A 592 -3.57 -7.06 -17.53
C GLU A 592 -4.59 -7.11 -18.69
N ASN A 593 -5.85 -6.82 -18.33
CA ASN A 593 -6.98 -6.78 -19.26
C ASN A 593 -7.55 -5.35 -19.38
N PRO A 594 -6.89 -4.44 -20.12
CA PRO A 594 -7.36 -3.04 -20.25
C PRO A 594 -8.78 -2.93 -20.81
N GLU A 595 -9.25 -3.90 -21.60
CA GLU A 595 -10.61 -3.98 -22.11
C GLU A 595 -11.67 -4.07 -21.01
N LEU A 596 -11.29 -4.45 -19.78
CA LEU A 596 -12.20 -4.56 -18.63
C LEU A 596 -12.25 -3.29 -17.78
N TYR A 597 -11.44 -2.27 -18.06
CA TYR A 597 -11.49 -1.01 -17.30
C TYR A 597 -12.86 -0.30 -17.39
N ALA A 598 -13.63 -0.56 -18.43
CA ALA A 598 -15.00 -0.10 -18.51
C ALA A 598 -15.98 -0.85 -17.58
N VAL A 599 -15.58 -2.04 -17.07
CA VAL A 599 -16.28 -2.79 -16.01
C VAL A 599 -15.79 -2.30 -14.65
N TYR A 600 -14.51 -2.43 -14.38
CA TYR A 600 -13.87 -1.91 -13.18
C TYR A 600 -12.50 -1.29 -13.56
N PRO A 601 -12.14 -0.06 -13.07
CA PRO A 601 -12.83 0.71 -12.02
C PRO A 601 -13.93 1.66 -12.52
N PHE A 602 -14.12 1.84 -13.84
CA PHE A 602 -14.98 2.90 -14.36
C PHE A 602 -16.46 2.54 -14.49
N ARG A 603 -16.90 1.34 -14.14
CA ARG A 603 -18.31 0.92 -13.91
C ARG A 603 -19.30 1.39 -14.97
N LEU A 604 -18.90 1.38 -16.25
CA LEU A 604 -19.78 1.71 -17.37
C LEU A 604 -20.61 0.51 -17.81
N PHE A 605 -20.11 -0.70 -17.55
CA PHE A 605 -20.77 -1.98 -17.84
C PHE A 605 -20.85 -2.82 -16.57
N GLY A 606 -21.94 -3.57 -16.40
CA GLY A 606 -22.13 -4.41 -15.22
C GLY A 606 -23.57 -4.78 -15.00
N LEU A 607 -23.90 -5.22 -13.78
CA LEU A 607 -25.25 -5.63 -13.41
C LEU A 607 -26.26 -4.48 -13.63
N PRO A 608 -27.48 -4.79 -14.17
CA PRO A 608 -28.50 -3.79 -14.48
C PRO A 608 -28.94 -2.96 -13.27
N GLU A 609 -28.90 -3.53 -12.09
CA GLU A 609 -29.25 -2.87 -10.82
C GLU A 609 -28.34 -1.69 -10.51
N LEU A 610 -27.15 -1.66 -11.10
CA LEU A 610 -26.20 -0.55 -10.98
C LEU A 610 -26.47 0.58 -11.98
N GLY A 611 -27.51 0.47 -12.82
CA GLY A 611 -27.84 1.46 -13.84
C GLY A 611 -26.80 1.59 -14.95
N LYS A 612 -26.06 0.53 -15.23
CA LYS A 612 -24.91 0.51 -16.15
C LYS A 612 -25.32 0.04 -17.56
N GLY A 613 -24.36 0.11 -18.47
CA GLY A 613 -24.54 -0.35 -19.84
C GLY A 613 -24.75 -1.85 -19.97
N ASP A 614 -24.81 -2.33 -21.20
CA ASP A 614 -25.18 -3.70 -21.52
C ASP A 614 -24.29 -4.74 -20.84
N LEU A 615 -24.85 -5.45 -19.87
CA LEU A 615 -24.18 -6.54 -19.13
C LEU A 615 -23.61 -7.60 -20.08
N GLN A 616 -24.32 -7.92 -21.17
CA GLN A 616 -23.88 -8.97 -22.10
C GLN A 616 -22.57 -8.60 -22.80
N ILE A 617 -22.37 -7.32 -23.13
CA ILE A 617 -21.09 -6.84 -23.68
C ILE A 617 -19.96 -7.04 -22.66
N GLY A 618 -20.21 -6.71 -21.39
CA GLY A 618 -19.25 -6.93 -20.30
C GLY A 618 -18.90 -8.41 -20.13
N LEU A 619 -19.89 -9.29 -20.10
CA LEU A 619 -19.71 -10.75 -20.00
C LEU A 619 -18.93 -11.33 -21.18
N ASP A 620 -19.27 -10.93 -22.41
CA ASP A 620 -18.60 -11.40 -23.62
C ASP A 620 -17.15 -10.87 -23.70
N THR A 621 -16.91 -9.65 -23.22
CA THR A 621 -15.56 -9.09 -23.07
C THR A 621 -14.74 -9.90 -22.09
N TYR A 622 -15.29 -10.15 -20.89
CA TYR A 622 -14.62 -10.95 -19.87
C TYR A 622 -14.28 -12.37 -20.39
N ALA A 623 -15.21 -13.00 -21.05
CA ALA A 623 -15.01 -14.35 -21.62
C ALA A 623 -13.90 -14.37 -22.69
N SER A 624 -13.76 -13.30 -23.48
CA SER A 624 -12.82 -13.18 -24.60
C SER A 624 -11.52 -12.43 -24.24
N ARG A 625 -11.34 -12.04 -22.95
CA ARG A 625 -10.16 -11.31 -22.49
C ARG A 625 -8.86 -12.05 -22.78
N THR A 626 -7.82 -11.29 -23.01
CA THR A 626 -6.53 -11.84 -23.44
C THR A 626 -5.80 -12.58 -22.31
N GLN A 627 -5.77 -11.98 -21.13
CA GLN A 627 -5.08 -12.55 -19.96
C GLN A 627 -6.09 -13.27 -19.06
N LYS A 628 -5.79 -14.51 -18.73
CA LYS A 628 -6.65 -15.36 -17.88
C LYS A 628 -5.93 -15.85 -16.61
N ALA A 629 -4.63 -15.55 -16.50
CA ALA A 629 -3.87 -15.82 -15.31
C ALA A 629 -4.12 -14.73 -14.28
N MET A 630 -4.09 -15.11 -13.01
CA MET A 630 -4.16 -14.15 -11.90
C MET A 630 -2.80 -13.53 -11.62
N HIS A 631 -2.82 -12.25 -11.28
CA HIS A 631 -1.66 -11.48 -10.84
C HIS A 631 -2.06 -10.65 -9.64
N CYS A 632 -1.09 -10.30 -8.77
CA CYS A 632 -1.35 -9.58 -7.54
C CYS A 632 -2.05 -8.22 -7.77
N TRP A 633 -1.69 -7.48 -8.83
CA TRP A 633 -2.31 -6.18 -9.17
C TRP A 633 -3.54 -6.30 -10.11
N GLY A 634 -3.87 -7.50 -10.60
CA GLY A 634 -4.95 -7.73 -11.56
C GLY A 634 -6.32 -7.43 -10.97
N GLN A 635 -7.21 -6.85 -11.78
CA GLN A 635 -8.55 -6.42 -11.36
C GLN A 635 -9.66 -7.43 -11.68
N ASP A 636 -9.35 -8.57 -12.28
CA ASP A 636 -10.30 -9.64 -12.63
C ASP A 636 -11.24 -10.03 -11.48
N PRO A 637 -10.80 -10.08 -10.19
CA PRO A 637 -11.72 -10.39 -9.10
C PRO A 637 -12.86 -9.40 -8.97
N MET A 638 -12.59 -8.10 -9.11
CA MET A 638 -13.58 -7.03 -9.06
C MET A 638 -14.50 -7.05 -10.30
N ASP A 639 -13.92 -7.31 -11.48
CA ASP A 639 -14.70 -7.49 -12.72
C ASP A 639 -15.73 -8.60 -12.58
N CYS A 640 -15.33 -9.75 -12.02
CA CYS A 640 -16.24 -10.86 -11.73
C CYS A 640 -17.40 -10.44 -10.84
N ALA A 641 -17.14 -9.68 -9.78
CA ALA A 641 -18.17 -9.22 -8.86
C ALA A 641 -19.15 -8.27 -9.58
N TYR A 642 -18.65 -7.29 -10.35
CA TYR A 642 -19.50 -6.35 -11.10
C TYR A 642 -20.31 -6.99 -12.22
N LEU A 643 -19.81 -8.07 -12.80
CA LEU A 643 -20.50 -8.84 -13.83
C LEU A 643 -21.41 -9.94 -13.28
N GLY A 644 -21.47 -10.13 -11.96
CA GLY A 644 -22.29 -11.17 -11.33
C GLY A 644 -21.75 -12.59 -11.52
N LEU A 645 -20.47 -12.76 -11.85
CA LEU A 645 -19.79 -14.04 -11.99
C LEU A 645 -19.40 -14.59 -10.60
N THR A 646 -20.41 -14.94 -9.81
CA THR A 646 -20.30 -15.24 -8.38
C THR A 646 -19.33 -16.38 -8.06
N ASP A 647 -19.35 -17.47 -8.81
CA ASP A 647 -18.49 -18.63 -8.57
C ASP A 647 -17.02 -18.31 -8.85
N GLU A 648 -16.75 -17.53 -9.90
CA GLU A 648 -15.40 -17.08 -10.23
C GLU A 648 -14.90 -16.07 -9.19
N ALA A 649 -15.70 -15.07 -8.83
CA ALA A 649 -15.39 -14.12 -7.77
C ALA A 649 -15.07 -14.82 -6.44
N LYS A 650 -15.89 -15.81 -6.04
CA LYS A 650 -15.63 -16.63 -4.84
C LYS A 650 -14.29 -17.34 -4.89
N LYS A 651 -13.97 -17.97 -6.01
CA LYS A 651 -12.67 -18.67 -6.19
C LYS A 651 -11.49 -17.73 -6.05
N LEU A 652 -11.60 -16.54 -6.64
CA LEU A 652 -10.56 -15.52 -6.60
C LEU A 652 -10.39 -14.94 -5.19
N VAL A 653 -11.48 -14.64 -4.48
CA VAL A 653 -11.43 -14.18 -3.07
C VAL A 653 -10.77 -15.23 -2.16
N ILE A 654 -11.10 -16.51 -2.34
CA ILE A 654 -10.44 -17.58 -1.57
C ILE A 654 -8.93 -17.60 -1.85
N HIS A 655 -8.54 -17.48 -3.13
CA HIS A 655 -7.14 -17.40 -3.49
C HIS A 655 -6.45 -16.21 -2.83
N ASP A 656 -6.97 -15.00 -3.00
CA ASP A 656 -6.31 -13.77 -2.58
C ASP A 656 -6.19 -13.64 -1.05
N LEU A 657 -7.20 -14.09 -0.30
CA LEU A 657 -7.22 -14.00 1.16
C LEU A 657 -6.70 -15.25 1.88
N THR A 658 -6.15 -16.23 1.15
CA THR A 658 -5.57 -17.44 1.76
C THR A 658 -4.21 -17.84 1.17
N ASN A 659 -3.68 -17.08 0.20
CA ASN A 659 -2.42 -17.36 -0.49
C ASN A 659 -1.22 -16.78 0.27
N GLN A 660 -0.86 -17.43 1.38
CA GLN A 660 0.30 -17.06 2.18
C GLN A 660 1.62 -17.35 1.45
N ASP A 661 2.60 -16.46 1.55
CA ASP A 661 3.98 -16.73 1.15
C ASP A 661 4.59 -17.83 2.04
N LYS A 662 5.20 -18.83 1.41
CA LYS A 662 5.74 -20.01 2.12
C LYS A 662 7.01 -19.71 2.94
N ALA A 663 7.68 -18.60 2.65
CA ALA A 663 8.88 -18.20 3.37
C ALA A 663 8.57 -17.34 4.60
N GLN A 664 7.30 -16.95 4.79
CA GLN A 664 6.86 -16.09 5.89
C GLN A 664 5.78 -16.78 6.74
N LYS A 665 5.91 -16.68 8.07
CA LYS A 665 5.03 -17.39 9.00
C LYS A 665 3.66 -16.71 9.20
N PHE A 666 3.58 -15.39 9.05
CA PHE A 666 2.33 -14.65 9.22
C PHE A 666 1.42 -14.79 8.00
N LEU A 667 0.15 -15.20 8.20
CA LEU A 667 -0.77 -15.52 7.10
C LEU A 667 -0.93 -14.38 6.09
N ALA A 668 -1.14 -13.15 6.55
CA ALA A 668 -1.35 -11.98 5.69
C ALA A 668 -0.05 -11.34 5.17
N PHE A 669 1.07 -12.04 5.24
CA PHE A 669 2.24 -11.78 4.41
C PHE A 669 2.09 -12.61 3.14
N TRP A 670 1.37 -12.01 2.19
CA TRP A 670 0.90 -12.70 1.00
C TRP A 670 2.03 -13.07 0.04
N ASP A 671 1.81 -14.15 -0.73
CA ASP A 671 2.71 -14.53 -1.82
C ASP A 671 2.73 -13.41 -2.87
N LYS A 672 3.93 -13.11 -3.32
CA LYS A 672 4.24 -12.05 -4.29
C LYS A 672 3.51 -12.15 -5.64
N GLY A 673 2.82 -13.27 -5.93
CA GLY A 673 2.33 -13.52 -7.28
C GLY A 673 3.46 -13.43 -8.31
N HIS A 674 3.85 -12.22 -8.71
CA HIS A 674 4.98 -11.93 -9.62
C HIS A 674 5.92 -10.83 -9.10
N ASP A 675 5.54 -10.11 -8.04
CA ASP A 675 6.25 -8.92 -7.61
C ASP A 675 7.12 -9.13 -6.37
N TYR A 676 6.63 -8.85 -5.19
CA TYR A 676 7.42 -8.79 -3.97
C TYR A 676 6.64 -9.36 -2.78
N ALA A 677 7.32 -10.05 -1.88
CA ALA A 677 6.73 -10.53 -0.63
C ALA A 677 7.33 -9.78 0.59
N PRO A 678 6.53 -9.39 1.57
CA PRO A 678 5.06 -9.54 1.59
C PRO A 678 4.39 -8.63 0.56
N ASP A 679 3.47 -9.19 -0.21
CA ASP A 679 2.67 -8.46 -1.18
C ASP A 679 1.47 -7.81 -0.48
N GLU A 680 1.14 -6.57 -0.81
CA GLU A 680 0.03 -5.84 -0.18
C GLU A 680 -1.20 -5.75 -1.09
N ASP A 681 -1.00 -5.79 -2.41
CA ASP A 681 -2.07 -5.56 -3.38
C ASP A 681 -2.98 -6.78 -3.54
N ILE A 682 -2.46 -8.00 -3.48
CA ILE A 682 -3.28 -9.21 -3.56
C ILE A 682 -4.31 -9.28 -2.43
N GLY A 683 -3.89 -8.94 -1.21
CA GLY A 683 -4.80 -8.86 -0.06
C GLY A 683 -5.84 -7.76 -0.21
N GLY A 684 -5.44 -6.61 -0.75
CA GLY A 684 -6.34 -5.50 -1.06
C GLY A 684 -7.41 -5.88 -2.11
N ASN A 685 -7.01 -6.56 -3.17
CA ASN A 685 -7.95 -7.08 -4.18
C ASN A 685 -8.95 -8.08 -3.60
N GLY A 686 -8.48 -9.00 -2.74
CA GLY A 686 -9.35 -9.94 -2.03
C GLY A 686 -10.37 -9.25 -1.12
N GLU A 687 -9.95 -8.24 -0.35
CA GLU A 687 -10.86 -7.43 0.47
C GLU A 687 -11.91 -6.70 -0.37
N GLN A 688 -11.49 -6.02 -1.42
CA GLN A 688 -12.37 -5.25 -2.31
C GLN A 688 -13.39 -6.15 -2.97
N THR A 689 -12.97 -7.31 -3.47
CA THR A 689 -13.87 -8.26 -4.13
C THR A 689 -14.89 -8.82 -3.16
N LEU A 690 -14.47 -9.20 -1.94
CA LEU A 690 -15.40 -9.69 -0.92
C LEU A 690 -16.43 -8.61 -0.56
N GLN A 691 -16.03 -7.36 -0.42
CA GLN A 691 -16.93 -6.23 -0.18
C GLN A 691 -17.92 -6.05 -1.33
N LEU A 692 -17.46 -6.14 -2.59
CA LEU A 692 -18.31 -6.03 -3.78
C LEU A 692 -19.31 -7.19 -3.93
N MET A 693 -18.93 -8.39 -3.52
CA MET A 693 -19.86 -9.54 -3.49
C MET A 693 -20.99 -9.34 -2.48
N LEU A 694 -20.77 -8.57 -1.42
CA LEU A 694 -21.77 -8.27 -0.39
C LEU A 694 -22.58 -7.03 -0.72
N MET A 695 -21.95 -6.00 -1.22
CA MET A 695 -22.56 -4.71 -1.47
C MET A 695 -21.85 -3.99 -2.63
N GLN A 696 -22.57 -3.83 -3.72
CA GLN A 696 -22.13 -3.05 -4.88
C GLN A 696 -22.73 -1.64 -4.80
N THR A 697 -21.89 -0.64 -4.81
CA THR A 697 -22.28 0.77 -4.73
C THR A 697 -21.79 1.53 -5.94
#